data_f0c3b47f4783915655bed60c401bb0b0
#
_entry.id   f0c3b47f4783915655bed60c401bb0b0
#
_cell.length_a   1.000
_cell.length_b   1.000
_cell.length_c   1.000
_cell.angle_alpha   90.00
_cell.angle_beta   90.00
_cell.angle_gamma   90.00
#
_symmetry.space_group_name_H-M   'P 1'
#
loop_
_entity.id
_entity.type
_entity.pdbx_description
1 polymer ?
#
loop_
_entity_poly.entity_id
_entity_poly.type
_entity_poly.pdbx_seq_one_letter_code
_entity_poly.pdbx_strand_id
1 'polypeptide(L)'
;MQSNRLVLSVALLIALVIIAFPITSLLINQEPAVTVLNHDSFFIIVQTFIWAVAVGLIATAIGWPLGLRFSGLSLSMRRLIYTTLLLTLAIPSYAIYYAWWQTWPAGSGIHNLVVAYDVMSFATKCTLALALVGWSWPIATLIAGTCVSSNDSMQLLHRVDGVRLKTRVVHNVRMHFPLMLASCLFIAVLTAANTTCFDLAQVHSIGNELRAIIATGGSVTDSPMLALSSMFFAIIAAIVVMRFKTKNKSEQVDFPRTSFIPLLIVWIFLSGGPIIVGAVFATSADILLLFSQYGGDVARSLLTATMTASGCVFILFISSILHAARSDHVRYIAKLLDYCWIAAALLPATIVAEAAMLAWNQPLLDIVYRSPFLIVFAQLAQIGFLGSLAGRWVSSNHAVELLLSCDAPKSIPVFWSALRSRMTGAAIVVVALSMAMSMGEVAMTTQLSQPATNQPIAVALLNAMHYQRPQIVTSVILFFVVFAVISGIVVAFGMRKCTLSMLISICFVFVGCGQSETKPAIRELIPTTIIGGTGQRDGHFVTPRAADFKDGILVVIDKTGRLQRFDQHGSFLSAWSLPPTGNGFPTGVTLDDQGNIWIADTHGHRVRVLDPLGNELLIFGEYGTGDGQFLYPTDIAFQHDGLVLVSEYGGNDRISVFDHAGNFLHAFGTHGKGAEEFRRPQSIAVHPETNLMYITDSANHRIVVYDINGTLINTFGSVGNKSGELLYPYSIVVLHDGTLLVTEFGNNRLQQFNQQGKSLGVWGSAGFAHGEYKTPWGAVLMQDGVLVIDTGNNRLQLFKGFMM
;
A
#
# COMPACT_ATOMS: atom_id res chain seq x y z
N MET A 1 -41.06 15.06 14.43
CA MET A 1 -41.00 13.57 14.41
C MET A 1 -40.61 13.02 13.04
N GLN A 2 -41.23 13.47 11.96
CA GLN A 2 -40.91 12.94 10.61
C GLN A 2 -39.47 13.18 10.14
N SER A 3 -38.88 14.36 10.41
CA SER A 3 -37.50 14.69 10.04
C SER A 3 -36.45 13.77 10.69
N ASN A 4 -36.64 13.39 11.95
CA ASN A 4 -35.72 12.50 12.64
C ASN A 4 -35.78 11.06 12.14
N ARG A 5 -36.95 10.60 11.65
CA ARG A 5 -37.11 9.29 11.02
C ARG A 5 -36.40 9.24 9.67
N LEU A 6 -36.53 10.28 8.86
CA LEU A 6 -35.82 10.38 7.58
C LEU A 6 -34.29 10.34 7.77
N VAL A 7 -33.76 11.16 8.71
CA VAL A 7 -32.33 11.20 9.00
C VAL A 7 -31.84 9.84 9.51
N LEU A 8 -32.62 9.17 10.35
CA LEU A 8 -32.31 7.83 10.83
C LEU A 8 -32.27 6.80 9.68
N SER A 9 -33.29 6.84 8.79
CA SER A 9 -33.33 5.96 7.63
C SER A 9 -32.13 6.16 6.71
N VAL A 10 -31.74 7.41 6.46
CA VAL A 10 -30.55 7.75 5.66
C VAL A 10 -29.27 7.25 6.34
N ALA A 11 -29.12 7.42 7.65
CA ALA A 11 -27.96 6.93 8.40
C ALA A 11 -27.84 5.40 8.35
N LEU A 12 -28.97 4.71 8.52
CA LEU A 12 -29.00 3.24 8.43
C LEU A 12 -28.70 2.76 7.02
N LEU A 13 -29.22 3.44 5.99
CA LEU A 13 -28.91 3.11 4.59
C LEU A 13 -27.42 3.29 4.29
N ILE A 14 -26.81 4.37 4.74
CA ILE A 14 -25.38 4.61 4.55
C ILE A 14 -24.55 3.52 5.24
N ALA A 15 -24.83 3.21 6.50
CA ALA A 15 -24.15 2.17 7.24
C ALA A 15 -24.36 0.79 6.60
N LEU A 16 -25.58 0.51 6.09
CA LEU A 16 -25.87 -0.70 5.35
C LEU A 16 -25.01 -0.80 4.09
N VAL A 17 -24.98 0.22 3.26
CA VAL A 17 -24.29 0.24 1.96
C VAL A 17 -22.78 0.20 2.12
N ILE A 18 -22.23 0.94 3.09
CA ILE A 18 -20.78 1.12 3.24
C ILE A 18 -20.15 0.05 4.13
N ILE A 19 -20.86 -0.45 5.15
CA ILE A 19 -20.30 -1.38 6.14
C ILE A 19 -20.96 -2.75 6.06
N ALA A 20 -22.30 -2.80 6.25
CA ALA A 20 -22.99 -4.07 6.43
C ALA A 20 -23.04 -4.90 5.14
N PHE A 21 -23.35 -4.30 4.00
CA PHE A 21 -23.42 -5.01 2.73
C PHE A 21 -22.06 -5.59 2.30
N PRO A 22 -20.93 -4.87 2.33
CA PRO A 22 -19.62 -5.47 2.06
C PRO A 22 -19.26 -6.61 3.03
N ILE A 23 -19.45 -6.42 4.33
CA ILE A 23 -19.12 -7.46 5.31
C ILE A 23 -20.03 -8.70 5.16
N THR A 24 -21.32 -8.50 4.91
CA THR A 24 -22.23 -9.63 4.67
C THR A 24 -21.93 -10.38 3.37
N SER A 25 -21.52 -9.68 2.32
CA SER A 25 -21.08 -10.29 1.06
C SER A 25 -19.85 -11.19 1.27
N LEU A 26 -18.92 -10.75 2.12
CA LEU A 26 -17.77 -11.56 2.52
C LEU A 26 -18.19 -12.83 3.27
N LEU A 27 -19.23 -12.76 4.11
CA LEU A 27 -19.69 -13.91 4.91
C LEU A 27 -20.57 -14.90 4.13
N ILE A 28 -21.31 -14.42 3.12
CA ILE A 28 -22.26 -15.24 2.35
C ILE A 28 -21.57 -16.01 1.23
N ASN A 29 -20.55 -15.43 0.60
CA ASN A 29 -19.82 -16.07 -0.51
C ASN A 29 -18.79 -17.12 -0.04
N GLN A 30 -19.02 -17.74 1.11
CA GLN A 30 -18.18 -18.82 1.62
C GLN A 30 -18.54 -20.14 0.90
N GLU A 31 -17.64 -20.67 0.08
CA GLU A 31 -17.63 -22.11 -0.12
C GLU A 31 -17.24 -22.77 1.22
N PRO A 32 -17.83 -23.92 1.58
CA PRO A 32 -17.50 -24.59 2.84
C PRO A 32 -16.05 -25.07 2.78
N ALA A 33 -15.12 -24.19 3.12
CA ALA A 33 -13.73 -24.57 3.31
C ALA A 33 -13.67 -25.52 4.50
N VAL A 34 -13.10 -26.69 4.28
CA VAL A 34 -12.74 -27.60 5.37
C VAL A 34 -11.75 -26.84 6.26
N THR A 35 -12.25 -26.37 7.38
CA THR A 35 -11.43 -25.64 8.37
C THR A 35 -10.44 -26.60 8.99
N VAL A 36 -9.31 -26.81 8.31
CA VAL A 36 -8.14 -27.38 8.95
C VAL A 36 -7.54 -26.28 9.80
N LEU A 37 -7.56 -26.46 11.11
CA LEU A 37 -6.76 -25.67 12.05
C LEU A 37 -5.30 -25.79 11.61
N ASN A 38 -4.85 -24.86 10.75
CA ASN A 38 -3.47 -24.88 10.29
C ASN A 38 -2.60 -24.29 11.40
N HIS A 39 -1.60 -25.03 11.83
CA HIS A 39 -0.63 -24.65 12.86
C HIS A 39 0.01 -23.28 12.52
N ASP A 40 0.23 -23.01 11.25
CA ASP A 40 0.83 -21.77 10.75
C ASP A 40 -0.05 -20.55 11.00
N SER A 41 -1.38 -20.66 10.76
CA SER A 41 -2.32 -19.57 11.04
C SER A 41 -2.38 -19.20 12.51
N PHE A 42 -2.32 -20.18 13.42
CA PHE A 42 -2.26 -19.92 14.85
C PHE A 42 -0.97 -19.18 15.24
N PHE A 43 0.16 -19.61 14.71
CA PHE A 43 1.45 -18.96 14.95
C PHE A 43 1.45 -17.49 14.50
N ILE A 44 0.90 -17.21 13.31
CA ILE A 44 0.77 -15.84 12.76
C ILE A 44 -0.10 -14.96 13.67
N ILE A 45 -1.23 -15.48 14.18
CA ILE A 45 -2.09 -14.74 15.11
C ILE A 45 -1.31 -14.40 16.38
N VAL A 46 -0.64 -15.37 16.98
CA VAL A 46 0.15 -15.18 18.20
C VAL A 46 1.28 -14.17 17.98
N GLN A 47 2.00 -14.30 16.89
CA GLN A 47 3.07 -13.37 16.52
C GLN A 47 2.55 -11.94 16.34
N THR A 48 1.45 -11.76 15.58
CA THR A 48 0.81 -10.45 15.40
C THR A 48 0.39 -9.86 16.74
N PHE A 49 -0.17 -10.67 17.63
CA PHE A 49 -0.61 -10.24 18.95
C PHE A 49 0.57 -9.82 19.84
N ILE A 50 1.67 -10.58 19.85
CA ILE A 50 2.89 -10.23 20.60
C ILE A 50 3.42 -8.86 20.13
N TRP A 51 3.54 -8.63 18.81
CA TRP A 51 3.96 -7.35 18.26
C TRP A 51 3.01 -6.22 18.68
N ALA A 52 1.71 -6.44 18.52
CA ALA A 52 0.69 -5.46 18.80
C ALA A 52 0.71 -5.03 20.28
N VAL A 53 0.78 -5.99 21.21
CA VAL A 53 0.83 -5.74 22.65
C VAL A 53 2.14 -5.07 23.04
N ALA A 54 3.27 -5.51 22.51
CA ALA A 54 4.58 -4.90 22.81
C ALA A 54 4.61 -3.43 22.39
N VAL A 55 4.17 -3.09 21.16
CA VAL A 55 4.06 -1.72 20.69
C VAL A 55 3.08 -0.91 21.56
N GLY A 56 1.91 -1.47 21.89
CA GLY A 56 0.92 -0.84 22.74
C GLY A 56 1.44 -0.50 24.13
N LEU A 57 2.18 -1.41 24.75
CA LEU A 57 2.81 -1.21 26.07
C LEU A 57 3.86 -0.11 26.03
N ILE A 58 4.80 -0.17 25.06
CA ILE A 58 5.88 0.80 24.93
C ILE A 58 5.33 2.19 24.60
N ALA A 59 4.42 2.30 23.63
CA ALA A 59 3.80 3.56 23.26
C ALA A 59 3.00 4.18 24.40
N THR A 60 2.28 3.36 25.19
CA THR A 60 1.57 3.83 26.39
C THR A 60 2.54 4.25 27.48
N ALA A 61 3.60 3.51 27.75
CA ALA A 61 4.62 3.86 28.74
C ALA A 61 5.30 5.19 28.43
N ILE A 62 5.54 5.50 27.16
CA ILE A 62 6.11 6.78 26.71
C ILE A 62 5.07 7.89 26.73
N GLY A 63 3.90 7.65 26.13
CA GLY A 63 2.90 8.70 25.88
C GLY A 63 2.14 9.12 27.13
N TRP A 64 1.86 8.19 28.05
CA TRP A 64 1.05 8.47 29.23
C TRP A 64 1.62 9.56 30.15
N PRO A 65 2.90 9.50 30.58
CA PRO A 65 3.49 10.54 31.42
C PRO A 65 3.53 11.91 30.73
N LEU A 66 3.66 11.93 29.40
CA LEU A 66 3.67 13.17 28.61
C LEU A 66 2.28 13.82 28.57
N GLY A 67 1.23 13.02 28.40
CA GLY A 67 -0.16 13.49 28.40
C GLY A 67 -0.59 14.09 29.74
N LEU A 68 -0.15 13.51 30.86
CA LEU A 68 -0.43 14.05 32.20
C LEU A 68 0.12 15.46 32.43
N ARG A 69 1.11 15.90 31.65
CA ARG A 69 1.69 17.26 31.73
C ARG A 69 0.84 18.33 31.05
N PHE A 70 -0.17 17.97 30.25
CA PHE A 70 -0.98 18.95 29.52
C PHE A 70 -1.72 19.91 30.42
N SER A 71 -2.13 19.48 31.58
CA SER A 71 -2.85 20.34 32.55
C SER A 71 -2.07 21.59 32.96
N GLY A 72 -0.73 21.52 33.00
CA GLY A 72 0.14 22.64 33.36
C GLY A 72 0.60 23.51 32.18
N LEU A 73 0.12 23.28 30.96
CA LEU A 73 0.49 24.06 29.77
C LEU A 73 -0.52 25.18 29.51
N SER A 74 -0.04 26.29 28.95
CA SER A 74 -0.91 27.36 28.46
C SER A 74 -1.86 26.88 27.36
N LEU A 75 -3.01 27.51 27.21
CA LEU A 75 -4.03 27.11 26.24
C LEU A 75 -3.50 27.14 24.80
N SER A 76 -2.66 28.12 24.45
CA SER A 76 -2.01 28.23 23.14
C SER A 76 -1.04 27.07 22.92
N MET A 77 -0.24 26.72 23.91
CA MET A 77 0.71 25.60 23.84
C MET A 77 -0.01 24.27 23.76
N ARG A 78 -1.09 24.07 24.52
CA ARG A 78 -1.92 22.86 24.40
C ARG A 78 -2.47 22.70 22.99
N ARG A 79 -2.99 23.75 22.37
CA ARG A 79 -3.50 23.71 20.99
C ARG A 79 -2.39 23.32 20.00
N LEU A 80 -1.21 23.94 20.13
CA LEU A 80 -0.06 23.63 19.29
C LEU A 80 0.31 22.14 19.41
N ILE A 81 0.44 21.65 20.63
CA ILE A 81 0.79 20.25 20.89
C ILE A 81 -0.27 19.30 20.38
N TYR A 82 -1.56 19.53 20.62
CA TYR A 82 -2.63 18.71 20.07
C TYR A 82 -2.56 18.66 18.54
N THR A 83 -2.33 19.80 17.90
CA THR A 83 -2.19 19.86 16.45
C THR A 83 -0.99 19.03 15.98
N THR A 84 0.18 19.18 16.61
CA THR A 84 1.39 18.42 16.27
C THR A 84 1.21 16.91 16.44
N LEU A 85 0.57 16.47 17.52
CA LEU A 85 0.30 15.05 17.76
C LEU A 85 -0.71 14.46 16.76
N LEU A 86 -1.78 15.21 16.44
CA LEU A 86 -2.74 14.81 15.40
C LEU A 86 -2.10 14.76 14.02
N LEU A 87 -1.20 15.69 13.72
CA LEU A 87 -0.42 15.66 12.49
C LEU A 87 0.46 14.43 12.39
N THR A 88 1.13 14.04 13.48
CA THR A 88 1.94 12.82 13.49
C THR A 88 1.09 11.59 13.18
N LEU A 89 -0.14 11.52 13.69
CA LEU A 89 -1.08 10.44 13.38
C LEU A 89 -1.64 10.50 11.96
N ALA A 90 -1.70 11.69 11.37
CA ALA A 90 -2.12 11.86 9.97
C ALA A 90 -1.05 11.44 8.96
N ILE A 91 0.23 11.39 9.38
CA ILE A 91 1.32 10.85 8.57
C ILE A 91 1.18 9.32 8.55
N PRO A 92 1.23 8.67 7.38
CA PRO A 92 1.16 7.22 7.32
C PRO A 92 2.29 6.55 8.11
N SER A 93 2.00 5.49 8.82
CA SER A 93 2.98 4.76 9.64
C SER A 93 4.16 4.22 8.83
N TYR A 94 3.93 3.79 7.59
CA TYR A 94 4.98 3.32 6.69
C TYR A 94 5.93 4.45 6.25
N ALA A 95 5.46 5.70 6.24
CA ALA A 95 6.33 6.85 5.96
C ALA A 95 7.35 7.05 7.09
N ILE A 96 6.94 6.84 8.35
CA ILE A 96 7.83 6.86 9.50
C ILE A 96 8.77 5.66 9.46
N TYR A 97 8.30 4.47 9.06
CA TYR A 97 9.14 3.30 8.87
C TYR A 97 10.25 3.57 7.84
N TYR A 98 9.86 4.09 6.68
CA TYR A 98 10.81 4.39 5.61
C TYR A 98 11.80 5.49 6.00
N ALA A 99 11.33 6.50 6.73
CA ALA A 99 12.19 7.55 7.28
C ALA A 99 13.23 6.98 8.26
N TRP A 100 12.87 6.05 9.12
CA TRP A 100 13.81 5.31 9.96
C TRP A 100 14.79 4.47 9.14
N TRP A 101 14.29 3.78 8.10
CA TRP A 101 15.15 3.00 7.19
C TRP A 101 16.22 3.88 6.52
N GLN A 102 15.89 5.10 6.15
CA GLN A 102 16.85 6.05 5.56
C GLN A 102 17.91 6.59 6.53
N THR A 103 17.78 6.36 7.82
CA THR A 103 18.85 6.74 8.77
C THR A 103 20.09 5.85 8.66
N TRP A 104 19.98 4.68 8.03
CA TRP A 104 21.09 3.75 7.78
C TRP A 104 21.01 3.16 6.36
N PRO A 105 21.17 4.01 5.31
CA PRO A 105 20.97 3.59 3.93
C PRO A 105 22.01 2.55 3.50
N ALA A 106 21.69 1.81 2.45
CA ALA A 106 22.60 0.83 1.84
C ALA A 106 23.96 1.49 1.52
N GLY A 107 25.06 0.80 1.86
CA GLY A 107 26.41 1.32 1.71
C GLY A 107 26.91 2.23 2.84
N SER A 108 26.05 2.59 3.82
CA SER A 108 26.51 3.30 5.02
C SER A 108 27.32 2.39 5.95
N GLY A 109 28.17 2.98 6.80
CA GLY A 109 28.96 2.22 7.77
C GLY A 109 28.08 1.35 8.70
N ILE A 110 26.91 1.85 9.11
CA ILE A 110 25.96 1.10 9.93
C ILE A 110 25.39 -0.08 9.12
N HIS A 111 24.97 0.17 7.88
CA HIS A 111 24.45 -0.89 7.01
C HIS A 111 25.47 -1.99 6.79
N ASN A 112 26.73 -1.63 6.47
CA ASN A 112 27.80 -2.59 6.25
C ASN A 112 28.10 -3.42 7.52
N LEU A 113 28.04 -2.83 8.72
CA LEU A 113 28.14 -3.57 9.97
C LEU A 113 26.98 -4.55 10.16
N VAL A 114 25.74 -4.11 9.90
CA VAL A 114 24.54 -4.96 10.01
C VAL A 114 24.65 -6.18 9.07
N VAL A 115 25.13 -5.97 7.84
CA VAL A 115 25.36 -7.05 6.86
C VAL A 115 26.51 -7.95 7.31
N ALA A 116 27.64 -7.38 7.74
CA ALA A 116 28.82 -8.14 8.16
C ALA A 116 28.58 -9.07 9.36
N TYR A 117 27.68 -8.68 10.26
CA TYR A 117 27.29 -9.50 11.41
C TYR A 117 26.03 -10.36 11.19
N ASP A 118 25.49 -10.39 9.97
CA ASP A 118 24.27 -11.14 9.60
C ASP A 118 23.05 -10.84 10.51
N VAL A 119 22.91 -9.58 10.94
CA VAL A 119 21.81 -9.13 11.82
C VAL A 119 20.75 -8.30 11.09
N MET A 120 20.66 -8.41 9.77
CA MET A 120 19.70 -7.64 8.94
C MET A 120 18.25 -7.86 9.39
N SER A 121 17.84 -9.10 9.63
CA SER A 121 16.49 -9.44 10.10
C SER A 121 16.18 -8.82 11.47
N PHE A 122 17.15 -8.73 12.37
CA PHE A 122 16.98 -8.06 13.66
C PHE A 122 16.88 -6.54 13.50
N ALA A 123 17.69 -5.93 12.64
CA ALA A 123 17.70 -4.49 12.39
C ALA A 123 16.37 -4.03 11.76
N THR A 124 15.80 -4.79 10.80
CA THR A 124 14.48 -4.50 10.20
C THR A 124 13.37 -4.59 11.24
N LYS A 125 13.41 -5.58 12.13
CA LYS A 125 12.46 -5.72 13.25
C LYS A 125 12.55 -4.56 14.24
N CYS A 126 13.77 -4.10 14.55
CA CYS A 126 13.97 -2.90 15.39
C CYS A 126 13.41 -1.64 14.72
N THR A 127 13.65 -1.48 13.42
CA THR A 127 13.09 -0.36 12.63
C THR A 127 11.56 -0.39 12.64
N LEU A 128 10.95 -1.58 12.49
CA LEU A 128 9.51 -1.75 12.60
C LEU A 128 8.98 -1.32 13.98
N ALA A 129 9.61 -1.75 15.06
CA ALA A 129 9.24 -1.37 16.41
C ALA A 129 9.31 0.14 16.63
N LEU A 130 10.42 0.77 16.23
CA LEU A 130 10.62 2.22 16.33
C LEU A 130 9.58 3.00 15.53
N ALA A 131 9.28 2.56 14.32
CA ALA A 131 8.29 3.20 13.46
C ALA A 131 6.88 3.13 14.04
N LEU A 132 6.44 1.93 14.47
CA LEU A 132 5.11 1.72 15.03
C LEU A 132 4.93 2.42 16.38
N VAL A 133 5.94 2.39 17.25
CA VAL A 133 5.94 3.15 18.50
C VAL A 133 5.96 4.66 18.20
N GLY A 134 6.84 5.12 17.29
CA GLY A 134 6.96 6.53 16.90
C GLY A 134 5.68 7.09 16.27
N TRP A 135 4.91 6.25 15.59
CA TRP A 135 3.61 6.61 15.06
C TRP A 135 2.51 6.64 16.13
N SER A 136 2.50 5.69 17.06
CA SER A 136 1.35 5.42 17.93
C SER A 136 1.43 6.04 19.34
N TRP A 137 2.60 6.41 19.86
CA TRP A 137 2.72 7.04 21.18
C TRP A 137 1.89 8.33 21.35
N PRO A 138 1.63 9.15 20.31
CA PRO A 138 0.73 10.30 20.41
C PRO A 138 -0.68 9.95 20.85
N ILE A 139 -1.18 8.75 20.51
CA ILE A 139 -2.52 8.28 20.91
C ILE A 139 -2.63 8.21 22.43
N ALA A 140 -1.66 7.56 23.09
CA ALA A 140 -1.63 7.46 24.56
C ALA A 140 -1.51 8.85 25.21
N THR A 141 -0.72 9.74 24.60
CA THR A 141 -0.55 11.11 25.09
C THR A 141 -1.85 11.91 24.99
N LEU A 142 -2.59 11.78 23.88
CA LEU A 142 -3.88 12.44 23.68
C LEU A 142 -4.94 11.89 24.65
N ILE A 143 -5.02 10.57 24.85
CA ILE A 143 -5.95 9.95 25.80
C ILE A 143 -5.66 10.43 27.22
N ALA A 144 -4.40 10.38 27.66
CA ALA A 144 -4.01 10.84 28.98
C ALA A 144 -4.32 12.34 29.19
N GLY A 145 -4.02 13.18 28.18
CA GLY A 145 -4.24 14.63 28.26
C GLY A 145 -5.69 15.07 28.22
N THR A 146 -6.60 14.24 27.66
CA THR A 146 -8.02 14.57 27.50
C THR A 146 -8.92 13.90 28.54
N CYS A 147 -8.62 12.67 28.90
CA CYS A 147 -9.47 11.85 29.80
C CYS A 147 -9.09 11.95 31.27
N VAL A 148 -7.84 12.33 31.59
CA VAL A 148 -7.40 12.50 32.98
C VAL A 148 -7.72 13.92 33.45
N SER A 149 -8.45 14.00 34.58
CA SER A 149 -8.79 15.31 35.18
C SER A 149 -7.55 15.95 35.82
N SER A 150 -7.36 17.24 35.60
CA SER A 150 -6.34 18.06 36.24
C SER A 150 -6.57 18.26 37.77
N ASN A 151 -7.78 17.93 38.24
CA ASN A 151 -8.20 18.16 39.65
C ASN A 151 -7.86 17.00 40.61
N ASP A 152 -6.75 16.33 40.36
CA ASP A 152 -6.31 15.36 41.35
C ASP A 152 -5.58 16.09 42.48
N SER A 153 -6.40 16.57 43.44
CA SER A 153 -5.91 17.19 44.69
C SER A 153 -4.83 16.33 45.37
N MET A 154 -4.89 15.02 45.18
CA MET A 154 -3.87 14.08 45.68
C MET A 154 -2.52 14.22 44.95
N GLN A 155 -2.51 14.55 43.68
CA GLN A 155 -1.22 14.82 42.96
C GLN A 155 -0.55 16.09 43.43
N LEU A 156 -1.35 17.10 43.79
CA LEU A 156 -0.85 18.35 44.41
C LEU A 156 -0.32 18.09 45.81
N LEU A 157 -1.07 17.35 46.64
CA LEU A 157 -0.65 16.92 47.98
C LEU A 157 0.67 16.13 47.93
N HIS A 158 0.80 15.16 47.09
CA HIS A 158 2.04 14.37 46.91
C HIS A 158 3.25 15.20 46.48
N ARG A 159 3.04 16.37 45.83
CA ARG A 159 4.12 17.29 45.49
C ARG A 159 4.52 18.17 46.67
N VAL A 160 3.54 18.61 47.43
CA VAL A 160 3.74 19.43 48.62
C VAL A 160 4.37 18.59 49.77
N ASP A 161 3.94 17.37 49.94
CA ASP A 161 4.39 16.47 51.03
C ASP A 161 5.74 15.78 50.74
N GLY A 162 6.44 16.11 49.68
CA GLY A 162 7.76 15.58 49.34
C GLY A 162 7.81 14.07 49.07
N VAL A 163 6.68 13.44 48.75
CA VAL A 163 6.55 11.99 48.49
C VAL A 163 7.55 11.53 47.40
N ARG A 164 8.26 10.42 47.68
CA ARG A 164 9.25 9.84 46.77
C ARG A 164 8.67 9.57 45.37
N LEU A 165 9.48 9.82 44.31
CA LEU A 165 9.07 9.65 42.93
C LEU A 165 8.45 8.28 42.65
N LYS A 166 9.05 7.19 43.19
CA LYS A 166 8.55 5.81 43.05
C LYS A 166 7.10 5.68 43.54
N THR A 167 6.77 6.22 44.70
CA THR A 167 5.42 6.16 45.29
C THR A 167 4.41 6.93 44.44
N ARG A 168 4.80 8.10 43.93
CA ARG A 168 3.95 8.88 42.98
C ARG A 168 3.66 8.13 41.68
N VAL A 169 4.68 7.49 41.09
CA VAL A 169 4.53 6.70 39.87
C VAL A 169 3.58 5.52 40.11
N VAL A 170 3.79 4.75 41.20
CA VAL A 170 2.94 3.61 41.56
C VAL A 170 1.49 4.05 41.77
N HIS A 171 1.28 5.16 42.48
CA HIS A 171 -0.06 5.70 42.72
C HIS A 171 -0.75 6.13 41.42
N ASN A 172 -0.05 6.86 40.57
CA ASN A 172 -0.57 7.29 39.23
C ASN A 172 -0.92 6.09 38.36
N VAL A 173 -0.06 5.09 38.29
CA VAL A 173 -0.31 3.87 37.49
C VAL A 173 -1.55 3.17 38.04
N ARG A 174 -1.65 2.94 39.37
CA ARG A 174 -2.81 2.26 39.98
C ARG A 174 -4.12 3.00 39.74
N MET A 175 -4.10 4.32 39.83
CA MET A 175 -5.30 5.16 39.67
C MET A 175 -5.80 5.20 38.24
N HIS A 176 -4.88 5.22 37.27
CA HIS A 176 -5.21 5.36 35.82
C HIS A 176 -5.11 4.04 35.05
N PHE A 177 -4.82 2.92 35.75
CA PHE A 177 -4.60 1.62 35.13
C PHE A 177 -5.67 1.20 34.11
N PRO A 178 -6.98 1.36 34.39
CA PRO A 178 -8.00 0.98 33.41
C PRO A 178 -7.92 1.78 32.10
N LEU A 179 -7.60 3.08 32.18
CA LEU A 179 -7.45 3.93 31.01
C LEU A 179 -6.13 3.65 30.28
N MET A 180 -5.06 3.37 31.01
CA MET A 180 -3.77 2.95 30.43
C MET A 180 -3.92 1.63 29.66
N LEU A 181 -4.58 0.65 30.28
CA LEU A 181 -4.86 -0.64 29.64
C LEU A 181 -5.71 -0.46 28.38
N ALA A 182 -6.75 0.35 28.44
CA ALA A 182 -7.60 0.64 27.29
C ALA A 182 -6.85 1.37 26.18
N SER A 183 -5.94 2.29 26.52
CA SER A 183 -5.04 2.93 25.54
C SER A 183 -4.09 1.93 24.89
N CYS A 184 -3.48 1.07 25.71
CA CYS A 184 -2.60 0.00 25.22
C CYS A 184 -3.33 -0.94 24.26
N LEU A 185 -4.53 -1.42 24.63
CA LEU A 185 -5.34 -2.30 23.78
C LEU A 185 -5.76 -1.61 22.47
N PHE A 186 -6.12 -0.35 22.53
CA PHE A 186 -6.48 0.40 21.32
C PHE A 186 -5.29 0.54 20.34
N ILE A 187 -4.11 0.90 20.88
CA ILE A 187 -2.87 0.96 20.08
C ILE A 187 -2.51 -0.44 19.55
N ALA A 188 -2.67 -1.49 20.36
CA ALA A 188 -2.39 -2.85 19.94
C ALA A 188 -3.26 -3.26 18.73
N VAL A 189 -4.56 -2.96 18.75
CA VAL A 189 -5.43 -3.31 17.63
C VAL A 189 -5.10 -2.51 16.36
N LEU A 190 -4.80 -1.21 16.49
CA LEU A 190 -4.33 -0.41 15.36
C LEU A 190 -3.01 -0.94 14.78
N THR A 191 -2.12 -1.42 15.65
CA THR A 191 -0.87 -2.05 15.22
C THR A 191 -1.12 -3.37 14.50
N ALA A 192 -2.01 -4.23 15.02
CA ALA A 192 -2.37 -5.50 14.38
C ALA A 192 -3.04 -5.31 13.01
N ALA A 193 -3.80 -4.22 12.84
CA ALA A 193 -4.44 -3.88 11.57
C ALA A 193 -3.46 -3.27 10.53
N ASN A 194 -2.24 -2.94 10.92
CA ASN A 194 -1.25 -2.28 10.07
C ASN A 194 -0.56 -3.28 9.14
N THR A 195 -1.06 -3.46 7.94
CA THR A 195 -0.50 -4.40 6.96
C THR A 195 0.80 -3.89 6.36
N THR A 196 0.84 -2.61 5.96
CA THR A 196 1.93 -2.07 5.12
C THR A 196 3.29 -2.05 5.83
N CYS A 197 3.35 -1.70 7.12
CA CYS A 197 4.63 -1.68 7.85
C CYS A 197 5.19 -3.08 8.06
N PHE A 198 4.33 -4.06 8.34
CA PHE A 198 4.74 -5.45 8.49
C PHE A 198 5.25 -6.04 7.17
N ASP A 199 4.59 -5.68 6.06
CA ASP A 199 4.98 -6.08 4.71
C ASP A 199 6.39 -5.53 4.36
N LEU A 200 6.61 -4.23 4.59
CA LEU A 200 7.92 -3.60 4.37
C LEU A 200 9.03 -4.19 5.24
N ALA A 201 8.71 -4.61 6.46
CA ALA A 201 9.67 -5.22 7.38
C ALA A 201 9.83 -6.73 7.16
N GLN A 202 9.08 -7.32 6.22
CA GLN A 202 9.03 -8.77 5.97
C GLN A 202 8.73 -9.58 7.25
N VAL A 203 7.85 -9.06 8.09
CA VAL A 203 7.41 -9.71 9.32
C VAL A 203 6.01 -10.26 9.10
N HIS A 204 5.80 -11.55 9.31
CA HIS A 204 4.49 -12.17 9.17
C HIS A 204 3.48 -11.55 10.13
N SER A 205 2.33 -11.15 9.58
CA SER A 205 1.20 -10.62 10.33
C SER A 205 -0.10 -11.07 9.68
N ILE A 206 -1.21 -10.99 10.41
CA ILE A 206 -2.53 -11.35 9.88
C ILE A 206 -2.81 -10.60 8.56
N GLY A 207 -2.52 -9.31 8.51
CA GLY A 207 -2.79 -8.48 7.34
C GLY A 207 -1.96 -8.86 6.11
N ASN A 208 -0.66 -9.16 6.26
CA ASN A 208 0.16 -9.60 5.12
C ASN A 208 -0.22 -11.00 4.67
N GLU A 209 -0.54 -11.91 5.59
CA GLU A 209 -0.93 -13.27 5.22
C GLU A 209 -2.24 -13.28 4.43
N LEU A 210 -3.24 -12.53 4.89
CA LEU A 210 -4.47 -12.34 4.13
C LEU A 210 -4.20 -11.71 2.75
N ARG A 211 -3.30 -10.74 2.69
CA ARG A 211 -2.87 -10.17 1.41
C ARG A 211 -2.15 -11.17 0.52
N ALA A 212 -1.32 -12.03 1.10
CA ALA A 212 -0.64 -13.10 0.36
C ALA A 212 -1.63 -14.11 -0.21
N ILE A 213 -2.63 -14.53 0.58
CA ILE A 213 -3.71 -15.42 0.14
C ILE A 213 -4.47 -14.80 -1.04
N ILE A 214 -4.88 -13.53 -0.94
CA ILE A 214 -5.56 -12.82 -2.03
C ILE A 214 -4.65 -12.71 -3.26
N ALA A 215 -3.37 -12.39 -3.06
CA ALA A 215 -2.39 -12.27 -4.15
C ALA A 215 -2.11 -13.60 -4.85
N THR A 216 -2.39 -14.73 -4.22
CA THR A 216 -2.30 -16.07 -4.80
C THR A 216 -3.64 -16.59 -5.36
N GLY A 217 -4.62 -15.68 -5.54
CA GLY A 217 -5.94 -16.01 -6.11
C GLY A 217 -6.93 -16.64 -5.13
N GLY A 218 -6.55 -16.73 -3.84
CA GLY A 218 -7.44 -17.11 -2.76
C GLY A 218 -8.31 -15.95 -2.26
N SER A 219 -9.18 -16.25 -1.31
CA SER A 219 -10.06 -15.29 -0.64
C SER A 219 -9.71 -15.20 0.86
N VAL A 220 -10.07 -14.09 1.51
CA VAL A 220 -10.03 -13.97 2.98
C VAL A 220 -10.80 -15.10 3.66
N THR A 221 -11.80 -15.65 2.98
CA THR A 221 -12.60 -16.78 3.47
C THR A 221 -11.85 -18.11 3.48
N ASP A 222 -10.73 -18.22 2.75
CA ASP A 222 -9.90 -19.44 2.75
C ASP A 222 -9.11 -19.58 4.07
N SER A 223 -8.98 -18.48 4.82
CA SER A 223 -8.41 -18.50 6.17
C SER A 223 -9.34 -17.83 7.19
N PRO A 224 -10.48 -18.45 7.52
CA PRO A 224 -11.49 -17.87 8.39
C PRO A 224 -10.95 -17.57 9.78
N MET A 225 -9.96 -18.30 10.27
CA MET A 225 -9.34 -18.08 11.56
C MET A 225 -8.61 -16.72 11.63
N LEU A 226 -7.90 -16.33 10.58
CA LEU A 226 -7.24 -15.02 10.48
C LEU A 226 -8.26 -13.88 10.39
N ALA A 227 -9.28 -14.04 9.55
CA ALA A 227 -10.34 -13.05 9.36
C ALA A 227 -11.15 -12.83 10.64
N LEU A 228 -11.67 -13.90 11.25
CA LEU A 228 -12.49 -13.83 12.46
C LEU A 228 -11.70 -13.29 13.66
N SER A 229 -10.41 -13.64 13.81
CA SER A 229 -9.58 -13.08 14.86
C SER A 229 -9.46 -11.56 14.73
N SER A 230 -9.23 -11.05 13.52
CA SER A 230 -9.16 -9.61 13.27
C SER A 230 -10.48 -8.90 13.57
N MET A 231 -11.61 -9.48 13.16
CA MET A 231 -12.94 -8.93 13.46
C MET A 231 -13.23 -8.91 14.96
N PHE A 232 -12.89 -9.96 15.69
CA PHE A 232 -13.05 -10.06 17.12
C PHE A 232 -12.26 -8.97 17.86
N PHE A 233 -10.99 -8.79 17.52
CA PHE A 233 -10.16 -7.73 18.10
C PHE A 233 -10.70 -6.33 17.78
N ALA A 234 -11.16 -6.08 16.56
CA ALA A 234 -11.75 -4.81 16.15
C ALA A 234 -13.01 -4.48 16.97
N ILE A 235 -13.90 -5.45 17.19
CA ILE A 235 -15.12 -5.27 18.00
C ILE A 235 -14.76 -4.97 19.46
N ILE A 236 -13.85 -5.74 20.08
CA ILE A 236 -13.41 -5.49 21.46
C ILE A 236 -12.84 -4.09 21.61
N ALA A 237 -11.97 -3.67 20.68
CA ALA A 237 -11.37 -2.34 20.72
C ALA A 237 -12.42 -1.24 20.53
N ALA A 238 -13.41 -1.42 19.66
CA ALA A 238 -14.52 -0.47 19.51
C ALA A 238 -15.30 -0.30 20.83
N ILE A 239 -15.58 -1.41 21.53
CA ILE A 239 -16.24 -1.38 22.85
C ILE A 239 -15.38 -0.62 23.87
N VAL A 240 -14.07 -0.86 23.88
CA VAL A 240 -13.14 -0.19 24.79
C VAL A 240 -13.06 1.32 24.51
N VAL A 241 -12.91 1.71 23.25
CA VAL A 241 -12.83 3.12 22.83
C VAL A 241 -14.08 3.90 23.21
N MET A 242 -15.25 3.30 23.03
CA MET A 242 -16.52 3.96 23.37
C MET A 242 -16.74 4.18 24.87
N ARG A 243 -15.97 3.52 25.74
CA ARG A 243 -15.99 3.75 27.19
C ARG A 243 -15.15 4.96 27.62
N PHE A 244 -14.31 5.52 26.75
CA PHE A 244 -13.59 6.76 27.05
C PHE A 244 -14.59 7.91 27.23
N LYS A 245 -14.66 8.46 28.41
CA LYS A 245 -15.46 9.65 28.73
C LYS A 245 -14.54 10.84 28.90
N THR A 246 -14.72 11.88 28.10
CA THR A 246 -14.13 13.20 28.36
C THR A 246 -14.83 13.78 29.59
N LYS A 247 -14.09 14.11 30.66
CA LYS A 247 -14.67 14.83 31.81
C LYS A 247 -14.95 16.28 31.41
N ASN A 248 -16.16 16.76 31.74
CA ASN A 248 -16.53 18.15 31.60
C ASN A 248 -15.57 19.02 32.45
N LYS A 249 -15.27 20.23 31.95
CA LYS A 249 -14.47 21.24 32.61
C LYS A 249 -14.94 21.45 34.05
N SER A 250 -14.19 21.00 35.03
CA SER A 250 -14.20 21.58 36.36
C SER A 250 -13.24 22.77 36.37
N GLU A 251 -13.51 23.75 37.24
CA GLU A 251 -12.80 25.01 37.40
C GLU A 251 -11.29 24.94 37.19
N GLN A 252 -10.77 25.93 36.47
CA GLN A 252 -9.35 26.07 36.20
C GLN A 252 -8.63 26.40 37.52
N VAL A 253 -8.01 25.39 38.11
CA VAL A 253 -6.98 25.62 39.12
C VAL A 253 -5.70 25.95 38.38
N ASP A 254 -5.09 27.09 38.65
CA ASP A 254 -3.79 27.49 38.09
C ASP A 254 -2.70 26.53 38.58
N PHE A 255 -2.25 25.66 37.69
CA PHE A 255 -1.14 24.77 37.95
C PHE A 255 0.20 25.45 37.67
N PRO A 256 1.26 25.08 38.40
CA PRO A 256 2.61 25.54 38.06
C PRO A 256 2.93 25.12 36.63
N ARG A 257 3.48 26.06 35.86
CA ARG A 257 3.80 25.89 34.45
C ARG A 257 4.70 24.68 34.26
N THR A 258 4.22 23.68 33.50
CA THR A 258 5.02 22.50 33.11
C THR A 258 5.78 22.80 31.83
N SER A 259 6.98 22.21 31.72
CA SER A 259 7.78 22.33 30.47
C SER A 259 7.26 21.39 29.38
N PHE A 260 7.20 21.86 28.16
CA PHE A 260 6.89 21.07 26.97
C PHE A 260 8.11 20.35 26.38
N ILE A 261 9.32 20.68 26.85
CA ILE A 261 10.59 20.17 26.35
C ILE A 261 10.64 18.64 26.27
N PRO A 262 10.23 17.86 27.30
CA PRO A 262 10.25 16.40 27.20
C PRO A 262 9.38 15.84 26.07
N LEU A 263 8.24 16.47 25.79
CA LEU A 263 7.38 16.08 24.67
C LEU A 263 8.04 16.39 23.33
N LEU A 264 8.68 17.54 23.20
CA LEU A 264 9.42 17.94 22.00
C LEU A 264 10.60 16.99 21.74
N ILE A 265 11.34 16.63 22.78
CA ILE A 265 12.45 15.67 22.69
C ILE A 265 11.95 14.32 22.18
N VAL A 266 10.92 13.76 22.79
CA VAL A 266 10.35 12.47 22.37
C VAL A 266 9.83 12.55 20.93
N TRP A 267 9.18 13.66 20.57
CA TRP A 267 8.68 13.85 19.20
C TRP A 267 9.82 13.93 18.18
N ILE A 268 10.87 14.67 18.46
CA ILE A 268 12.06 14.75 17.59
C ILE A 268 12.69 13.37 17.42
N PHE A 269 12.89 12.63 18.51
CA PHE A 269 13.59 11.35 18.42
C PHE A 269 12.74 10.27 17.74
N LEU A 270 11.45 10.15 18.03
CA LEU A 270 10.64 9.01 17.57
C LEU A 270 9.88 9.26 16.26
N SER A 271 9.51 10.51 15.98
CA SER A 271 8.61 10.82 14.86
C SER A 271 9.19 11.87 13.92
N GLY A 272 9.50 13.06 14.42
CA GLY A 272 9.89 14.21 13.62
C GLY A 272 11.30 14.12 13.05
N GLY A 273 12.27 13.63 13.83
CA GLY A 273 13.68 13.54 13.42
C GLY A 273 13.89 12.65 12.20
N PRO A 274 13.39 11.40 12.19
CA PRO A 274 13.46 10.54 11.01
C PRO A 274 12.84 11.18 9.76
N ILE A 275 11.70 11.85 9.92
CA ILE A 275 11.03 12.55 8.81
C ILE A 275 11.90 13.70 8.28
N ILE A 276 12.54 14.48 9.18
CA ILE A 276 13.45 15.56 8.80
C ILE A 276 14.67 14.99 8.05
N VAL A 277 15.24 13.89 8.55
CA VAL A 277 16.34 13.19 7.87
C VAL A 277 15.90 12.74 6.48
N GLY A 278 14.75 12.10 6.35
CA GLY A 278 14.21 11.70 5.05
C GLY A 278 13.99 12.89 4.10
N ALA A 279 13.53 14.03 4.62
CA ALA A 279 13.32 15.25 3.83
C ALA A 279 14.65 15.86 3.33
N VAL A 280 15.75 15.74 4.10
CA VAL A 280 17.08 16.23 3.69
C VAL A 280 17.62 15.43 2.49
N PHE A 281 17.27 14.17 2.35
CA PHE A 281 17.67 13.34 1.20
C PHE A 281 16.80 13.56 -0.05
N ALA A 282 15.64 14.25 0.06
CA ALA A 282 14.85 14.61 -1.10
C ALA A 282 15.44 15.83 -1.81
N THR A 283 15.72 15.69 -3.10
CA THR A 283 16.23 16.80 -3.93
C THR A 283 15.06 17.53 -4.61
N SER A 284 15.27 18.80 -5.00
CA SER A 284 14.28 19.57 -5.76
C SER A 284 13.99 18.93 -7.13
N ALA A 285 14.99 18.29 -7.75
CA ALA A 285 14.83 17.57 -9.00
C ALA A 285 13.88 16.38 -8.84
N ASP A 286 13.94 15.66 -7.72
CA ASP A 286 13.07 14.52 -7.44
C ASP A 286 11.61 14.95 -7.23
N ILE A 287 11.38 16.10 -6.61
CA ILE A 287 10.03 16.68 -6.41
C ILE A 287 9.43 17.11 -7.75
N LEU A 288 10.21 17.76 -8.61
CA LEU A 288 9.77 18.12 -9.96
C LEU A 288 9.45 16.88 -10.78
N LEU A 289 10.27 15.84 -10.68
CA LEU A 289 10.05 14.56 -11.34
C LEU A 289 8.73 13.90 -10.85
N LEU A 290 8.41 13.99 -9.56
CA LEU A 290 7.15 13.50 -9.03
C LEU A 290 5.96 14.13 -9.74
N PHE A 291 5.92 15.45 -9.87
CA PHE A 291 4.79 16.13 -10.52
C PHE A 291 4.76 15.95 -12.02
N SER A 292 5.91 15.89 -12.68
CA SER A 292 5.98 15.68 -14.13
C SER A 292 5.58 14.26 -14.55
N GLN A 293 5.93 13.25 -13.75
CA GLN A 293 5.63 11.84 -14.08
C GLN A 293 4.31 11.34 -13.47
N TYR A 294 4.00 11.78 -12.24
CA TYR A 294 2.87 11.25 -11.45
C TYR A 294 1.82 12.33 -11.13
N GLY A 295 1.82 13.47 -11.83
CA GLY A 295 0.87 14.56 -11.58
C GLY A 295 -0.59 14.12 -11.73
N GLY A 296 -0.90 13.27 -12.72
CA GLY A 296 -2.21 12.67 -12.91
C GLY A 296 -2.63 11.76 -11.74
N ASP A 297 -1.70 10.98 -11.21
CA ASP A 297 -1.92 10.06 -10.07
C ASP A 297 -2.16 10.85 -8.77
N VAL A 298 -1.41 11.94 -8.58
CA VAL A 298 -1.63 12.89 -7.47
C VAL A 298 -3.04 13.51 -7.56
N ALA A 299 -3.44 13.98 -8.75
CA ALA A 299 -4.76 14.57 -8.96
C ALA A 299 -5.89 13.57 -8.66
N ARG A 300 -5.75 12.30 -9.10
CA ARG A 300 -6.72 11.25 -8.81
C ARG A 300 -6.81 10.95 -7.32
N SER A 301 -5.67 10.88 -6.61
CA SER A 301 -5.65 10.70 -5.16
C SER A 301 -6.31 11.86 -4.42
N LEU A 302 -6.08 13.10 -4.86
CA LEU A 302 -6.74 14.29 -4.30
C LEU A 302 -8.26 14.24 -4.53
N LEU A 303 -8.71 13.79 -5.70
CA LEU A 303 -10.13 13.62 -6.00
C LEU A 303 -10.78 12.59 -5.06
N THR A 304 -10.20 11.39 -4.94
CA THR A 304 -10.71 10.35 -4.04
C THR A 304 -10.70 10.80 -2.59
N ALA A 305 -9.64 11.48 -2.14
CA ALA A 305 -9.54 12.04 -0.79
C ALA A 305 -10.61 13.12 -0.52
N THR A 306 -10.89 13.98 -1.50
CA THR A 306 -11.93 15.01 -1.40
C THR A 306 -13.32 14.38 -1.32
N MET A 307 -13.60 13.34 -2.12
CA MET A 307 -14.86 12.62 -2.09
C MET A 307 -15.05 11.91 -0.74
N THR A 308 -14.01 11.23 -0.23
CA THR A 308 -14.02 10.57 1.08
C THR A 308 -14.23 11.58 2.21
N ALA A 309 -13.56 12.73 2.17
CA ALA A 309 -13.73 13.79 3.16
C ALA A 309 -15.15 14.38 3.14
N SER A 310 -15.73 14.57 1.96
CA SER A 310 -17.13 15.02 1.80
C SER A 310 -18.11 14.02 2.43
N GLY A 311 -17.88 12.72 2.22
CA GLY A 311 -18.65 11.66 2.87
C GLY A 311 -18.51 11.68 4.40
N CYS A 312 -17.31 11.91 4.93
CA CYS A 312 -17.10 12.05 6.38
C CYS A 312 -17.81 13.26 6.98
N VAL A 313 -17.85 14.40 6.27
CA VAL A 313 -18.61 15.57 6.69
C VAL A 313 -20.12 15.30 6.67
N PHE A 314 -20.59 14.55 5.67
CA PHE A 314 -21.99 14.14 5.62
C PHE A 314 -22.36 13.23 6.81
N ILE A 315 -21.50 12.28 7.16
CA ILE A 315 -21.64 11.41 8.35
C ILE A 315 -21.63 12.28 9.63
N LEU A 316 -20.74 13.28 9.73
CA LEU A 316 -20.70 14.23 10.85
C LEU A 316 -22.05 14.93 11.03
N PHE A 317 -22.60 15.45 9.95
CA PHE A 317 -23.90 16.16 9.99
C PHE A 317 -25.02 15.24 10.48
N ILE A 318 -25.14 14.05 9.90
CA ILE A 318 -26.14 13.04 10.29
C ILE A 318 -25.97 12.62 11.75
N SER A 319 -24.74 12.27 12.17
CA SER A 319 -24.42 11.83 13.53
C SER A 319 -24.77 12.92 14.54
N SER A 320 -24.51 14.19 14.25
CA SER A 320 -24.86 15.30 15.16
C SER A 320 -26.36 15.42 15.39
N ILE A 321 -27.17 15.21 14.35
CA ILE A 321 -28.65 15.24 14.46
C ILE A 321 -29.15 14.03 15.27
N LEU A 322 -28.64 12.85 15.01
CA LEU A 322 -29.09 11.62 15.69
C LEU A 322 -28.75 11.63 17.19
N HIS A 323 -27.56 12.11 17.56
CA HIS A 323 -27.17 12.24 18.96
C HIS A 323 -27.92 13.34 19.72
N ALA A 324 -28.40 14.37 19.00
CA ALA A 324 -29.24 15.43 19.54
C ALA A 324 -30.72 15.05 19.63
N ALA A 325 -31.15 13.91 19.09
CA ALA A 325 -32.54 13.52 19.08
C ALA A 325 -33.11 13.35 20.50
N ARG A 326 -34.40 13.74 20.71
CA ARG A 326 -35.09 13.59 21.98
C ARG A 326 -35.37 12.13 22.34
N SER A 327 -35.62 11.29 21.31
CA SER A 327 -35.92 9.87 21.50
C SER A 327 -34.71 9.09 21.97
N ASP A 328 -34.81 8.42 23.11
CA ASP A 328 -33.77 7.54 23.65
C ASP A 328 -33.45 6.40 22.68
N HIS A 329 -34.48 5.90 21.98
CA HIS A 329 -34.29 4.86 20.97
C HIS A 329 -33.38 5.33 19.80
N VAL A 330 -33.60 6.55 19.30
CA VAL A 330 -32.78 7.11 18.23
C VAL A 330 -31.35 7.34 18.72
N ARG A 331 -31.18 7.85 19.92
CA ARG A 331 -29.83 8.03 20.53
C ARG A 331 -29.11 6.70 20.77
N TYR A 332 -29.86 5.64 21.12
CA TYR A 332 -29.29 4.30 21.25
C TYR A 332 -28.79 3.76 19.90
N ILE A 333 -29.58 3.90 18.83
CA ILE A 333 -29.16 3.50 17.47
C ILE A 333 -27.96 4.34 17.01
N ALA A 334 -27.94 5.64 17.28
CA ALA A 334 -26.80 6.48 16.96
C ALA A 334 -25.50 5.97 17.62
N LYS A 335 -25.57 5.55 18.89
CA LYS A 335 -24.42 4.94 19.57
C LYS A 335 -24.02 3.61 18.94
N LEU A 336 -24.98 2.80 18.53
CA LEU A 336 -24.70 1.53 17.86
C LEU A 336 -23.98 1.78 16.51
N LEU A 337 -24.41 2.79 15.76
CA LEU A 337 -23.72 3.19 14.52
C LEU A 337 -22.28 3.68 14.79
N ASP A 338 -22.03 4.40 15.90
CA ASP A 338 -20.67 4.76 16.28
C ASP A 338 -19.79 3.51 16.49
N TYR A 339 -20.33 2.46 17.16
CA TYR A 339 -19.59 1.19 17.31
C TYR A 339 -19.29 0.54 15.96
N CYS A 340 -20.25 0.52 15.03
CA CYS A 340 -20.06 -0.05 13.70
C CYS A 340 -18.95 0.69 12.92
N TRP A 341 -18.97 2.02 12.94
CA TRP A 341 -17.94 2.83 12.28
C TRP A 341 -16.55 2.60 12.87
N ILE A 342 -16.43 2.54 14.19
CA ILE A 342 -15.15 2.31 14.85
C ILE A 342 -14.67 0.87 14.60
N ALA A 343 -15.56 -0.12 14.65
CA ALA A 343 -15.19 -1.49 14.37
C ALA A 343 -14.68 -1.66 12.93
N ALA A 344 -15.35 -1.06 11.95
CA ALA A 344 -14.92 -1.09 10.55
C ALA A 344 -13.55 -0.40 10.36
N ALA A 345 -13.30 0.72 11.05
CA ALA A 345 -12.03 1.43 11.01
C ALA A 345 -10.85 0.63 11.58
N LEU A 346 -11.11 -0.33 12.45
CA LEU A 346 -10.10 -1.16 13.12
C LEU A 346 -9.85 -2.50 12.40
N LEU A 347 -10.58 -2.79 11.31
CA LEU A 347 -10.31 -3.95 10.47
C LEU A 347 -9.04 -3.72 9.63
N PRO A 348 -8.26 -4.77 9.34
CA PRO A 348 -7.21 -4.71 8.32
C PRO A 348 -7.75 -4.20 6.98
N ALA A 349 -7.00 -3.33 6.33
CA ALA A 349 -7.37 -2.73 5.05
C ALA A 349 -7.67 -3.77 3.95
N THR A 350 -6.97 -4.91 4.00
CA THR A 350 -7.14 -6.04 3.09
C THR A 350 -8.54 -6.69 3.20
N ILE A 351 -9.06 -6.84 4.42
CA ILE A 351 -10.41 -7.38 4.64
C ILE A 351 -11.48 -6.43 4.09
N VAL A 352 -11.33 -5.13 4.36
CA VAL A 352 -12.27 -4.12 3.86
C VAL A 352 -12.24 -4.03 2.34
N ALA A 353 -11.05 -4.13 1.74
CA ALA A 353 -10.90 -4.11 0.28
C ALA A 353 -11.59 -5.32 -0.37
N GLU A 354 -11.36 -6.53 0.14
CA GLU A 354 -11.98 -7.72 -0.42
C GLU A 354 -13.49 -7.73 -0.22
N ALA A 355 -13.96 -7.36 0.96
CA ALA A 355 -15.38 -7.19 1.22
C ALA A 355 -16.03 -6.22 0.23
N ALA A 356 -15.37 -5.12 -0.08
CA ALA A 356 -15.82 -4.15 -1.09
C ALA A 356 -15.80 -4.77 -2.51
N MET A 357 -14.77 -5.50 -2.89
CA MET A 357 -14.72 -6.18 -4.19
C MET A 357 -15.87 -7.16 -4.36
N LEU A 358 -16.09 -8.04 -3.38
CA LEU A 358 -17.15 -9.05 -3.44
C LEU A 358 -18.55 -8.43 -3.47
N ALA A 359 -18.78 -7.35 -2.72
CA ALA A 359 -20.06 -6.68 -2.66
C ALA A 359 -20.42 -5.96 -3.96
N TRP A 360 -19.45 -5.25 -4.54
CA TRP A 360 -19.71 -4.37 -5.68
C TRP A 360 -19.44 -5.02 -7.04
N ASN A 361 -18.71 -6.14 -7.08
CA ASN A 361 -18.50 -6.95 -8.29
C ASN A 361 -19.71 -7.82 -8.62
N GLN A 362 -20.87 -7.19 -8.81
CA GLN A 362 -22.12 -7.83 -9.18
C GLN A 362 -22.61 -7.22 -10.50
N PRO A 363 -23.26 -7.99 -11.38
CA PRO A 363 -23.65 -7.51 -12.71
C PRO A 363 -24.45 -6.20 -12.71
N LEU A 364 -25.31 -5.97 -11.69
CA LEU A 364 -26.10 -4.75 -11.55
C LEU A 364 -25.32 -3.57 -10.93
N LEU A 365 -24.19 -3.84 -10.26
CA LEU A 365 -23.40 -2.87 -9.50
C LEU A 365 -22.04 -2.58 -10.15
N ASP A 366 -21.77 -3.15 -11.31
CA ASP A 366 -20.51 -3.04 -12.05
C ASP A 366 -20.09 -1.59 -12.33
N ILE A 367 -21.05 -0.68 -12.49
CA ILE A 367 -20.78 0.75 -12.65
C ILE A 367 -20.04 1.36 -11.42
N VAL A 368 -20.32 0.87 -10.21
CA VAL A 368 -19.63 1.28 -8.98
C VAL A 368 -18.27 0.60 -8.92
N TYR A 369 -18.22 -0.70 -9.23
CA TYR A 369 -17.00 -1.49 -9.22
C TYR A 369 -15.91 -0.91 -10.14
N ARG A 370 -16.29 -0.46 -11.34
CA ARG A 370 -15.37 0.15 -12.33
C ARG A 370 -15.11 1.64 -12.12
N SER A 371 -15.64 2.24 -11.08
CA SER A 371 -15.52 3.67 -10.81
C SER A 371 -14.61 3.96 -9.61
N PRO A 372 -14.13 5.21 -9.43
CA PRO A 372 -13.44 5.64 -8.22
C PRO A 372 -14.27 5.49 -6.94
N PHE A 373 -15.60 5.36 -7.04
CA PHE A 373 -16.48 5.18 -5.89
C PHE A 373 -16.19 3.92 -5.10
N LEU A 374 -15.67 2.85 -5.72
CA LEU A 374 -15.25 1.65 -5.01
C LEU A 374 -14.23 1.97 -3.92
N ILE A 375 -13.18 2.72 -4.29
CA ILE A 375 -12.13 3.16 -3.34
C ILE A 375 -12.74 4.09 -2.29
N VAL A 376 -13.58 5.04 -2.69
CA VAL A 376 -14.21 6.00 -1.77
C VAL A 376 -15.08 5.29 -0.74
N PHE A 377 -15.89 4.31 -1.13
CA PHE A 377 -16.76 3.56 -0.21
C PHE A 377 -15.94 2.72 0.77
N ALA A 378 -14.90 2.06 0.31
CA ALA A 378 -14.01 1.29 1.16
C ALA A 378 -13.23 2.21 2.14
N GLN A 379 -12.75 3.35 1.67
CA GLN A 379 -12.12 4.35 2.52
C GLN A 379 -13.11 4.96 3.53
N LEU A 380 -14.37 5.20 3.14
CA LEU A 380 -15.40 5.66 4.07
C LEU A 380 -15.66 4.64 5.18
N ALA A 381 -15.65 3.34 4.89
CA ALA A 381 -15.77 2.30 5.93
C ALA A 381 -14.68 2.46 7.00
N GLN A 382 -13.44 2.76 6.60
CA GLN A 382 -12.32 2.91 7.54
C GLN A 382 -12.19 4.31 8.16
N ILE A 383 -12.53 5.37 7.45
CA ILE A 383 -12.28 6.75 7.88
C ILE A 383 -13.55 7.43 8.41
N GLY A 384 -14.74 6.91 8.08
CA GLY A 384 -16.04 7.50 8.43
C GLY A 384 -16.28 7.66 9.94
N PHE A 385 -15.55 6.91 10.78
CA PHE A 385 -15.59 7.08 12.24
C PHE A 385 -15.23 8.51 12.68
N LEU A 386 -14.39 9.23 11.92
CA LEU A 386 -14.06 10.63 12.21
C LEU A 386 -15.32 11.51 12.18
N GLY A 387 -16.14 11.34 11.16
CA GLY A 387 -17.43 12.05 11.04
C GLY A 387 -18.39 11.66 12.17
N SER A 388 -18.51 10.37 12.46
CA SER A 388 -19.41 9.84 13.49
C SER A 388 -19.05 10.39 14.88
N LEU A 389 -17.78 10.28 15.29
CA LEU A 389 -17.31 10.77 16.59
C LEU A 389 -17.34 12.29 16.71
N ALA A 390 -17.00 13.01 15.64
CA ALA A 390 -17.08 14.47 15.63
C ALA A 390 -18.54 14.96 15.78
N GLY A 391 -19.51 14.31 15.13
CA GLY A 391 -20.93 14.60 15.29
C GLY A 391 -21.42 14.35 16.70
N ARG A 392 -21.02 13.23 17.31
CA ARG A 392 -21.29 12.95 18.71
C ARG A 392 -20.68 13.99 19.66
N TRP A 393 -19.45 14.43 19.40
CA TRP A 393 -18.79 15.48 20.19
C TRP A 393 -19.51 16.82 20.08
N VAL A 394 -19.91 17.24 18.89
CA VAL A 394 -20.69 18.47 18.66
C VAL A 394 -21.99 18.44 19.45
N SER A 395 -22.73 17.33 19.41
CA SER A 395 -24.01 17.20 20.11
C SER A 395 -23.86 17.15 21.62
N SER A 396 -22.82 16.47 22.15
CA SER A 396 -22.63 16.31 23.61
C SER A 396 -22.27 17.60 24.33
N ASN A 397 -21.55 18.50 23.68
CA ASN A 397 -21.12 19.77 24.27
C ASN A 397 -22.16 20.89 24.17
N HIS A 398 -23.22 20.71 23.36
CA HIS A 398 -24.21 21.76 23.05
C HIS A 398 -25.64 21.22 22.99
N ALA A 399 -25.93 20.20 23.80
CA ALA A 399 -27.22 19.52 23.81
C ALA A 399 -28.41 20.47 24.03
N VAL A 400 -28.27 21.52 24.85
CA VAL A 400 -29.34 22.49 25.15
C VAL A 400 -29.64 23.36 23.93
N GLU A 401 -28.62 23.90 23.26
CA GLU A 401 -28.80 24.74 22.08
C GLU A 401 -29.39 23.94 20.89
N LEU A 402 -28.96 22.69 20.77
CA LEU A 402 -29.48 21.73 19.79
C LEU A 402 -30.94 21.37 20.06
N LEU A 403 -31.30 21.11 21.32
CA LEU A 403 -32.65 20.78 21.72
C LEU A 403 -33.60 21.95 21.43
N LEU A 404 -33.21 23.17 21.76
CA LEU A 404 -33.98 24.40 21.45
C LEU A 404 -34.13 24.59 19.92
N SER A 405 -33.10 24.30 19.11
CA SER A 405 -33.20 24.45 17.66
C SER A 405 -34.05 23.35 17.00
N CYS A 406 -34.15 22.18 17.57
CA CYS A 406 -35.01 21.12 17.08
C CYS A 406 -36.54 21.34 17.35
N ASP A 407 -36.86 22.22 18.28
CA ASP A 407 -38.23 22.60 18.61
C ASP A 407 -38.79 23.76 17.75
N ALA A 408 -37.94 24.42 17.02
CA ALA A 408 -38.37 25.57 16.20
C ALA A 408 -39.25 25.14 15.01
N PRO A 409 -40.25 25.90 14.60
CA PRO A 409 -41.15 25.58 13.49
C PRO A 409 -40.46 25.42 12.14
N LYS A 410 -39.24 26.00 11.98
CA LYS A 410 -38.34 25.81 10.82
C LYS A 410 -37.03 25.17 11.29
N SER A 411 -37.08 23.89 11.65
CA SER A 411 -36.00 23.17 12.36
C SER A 411 -34.64 23.19 11.67
N ILE A 412 -34.57 23.03 10.36
CA ILE A 412 -33.27 22.93 9.65
C ILE A 412 -32.52 24.27 9.59
N PRO A 413 -33.12 25.43 9.18
CA PRO A 413 -32.45 26.72 9.19
C PRO A 413 -32.00 27.17 10.58
N VAL A 414 -32.82 26.93 11.60
CA VAL A 414 -32.52 27.31 12.99
C VAL A 414 -31.42 26.45 13.55
N PHE A 415 -31.47 25.14 13.30
CA PHE A 415 -30.40 24.20 13.60
C PHE A 415 -29.06 24.63 12.97
N TRP A 416 -29.09 24.99 11.69
CA TRP A 416 -27.91 25.45 10.97
C TRP A 416 -27.38 26.78 11.54
N SER A 417 -28.24 27.77 11.85
CA SER A 417 -27.82 29.04 12.41
C SER A 417 -27.19 28.92 13.79
N ALA A 418 -27.72 28.04 14.65
CA ALA A 418 -27.22 27.78 16.01
C ALA A 418 -25.88 27.04 16.03
N LEU A 419 -25.65 26.16 15.07
CA LEU A 419 -24.49 25.30 15.03
C LEU A 419 -23.41 25.72 14.03
N ARG A 420 -23.69 26.68 13.17
CA ARG A 420 -22.84 27.09 12.05
C ARG A 420 -21.37 27.26 12.43
N SER A 421 -21.07 27.98 13.51
CA SER A 421 -19.67 28.25 13.90
C SER A 421 -18.95 27.02 14.46
N ARG A 422 -19.67 26.05 15.03
CA ARG A 422 -19.12 24.87 15.72
C ARG A 422 -19.05 23.68 14.78
N MET A 423 -20.07 23.48 13.97
CA MET A 423 -20.05 22.48 12.90
C MET A 423 -18.99 22.79 11.85
N THR A 424 -18.79 24.07 11.50
CA THR A 424 -17.70 24.43 10.59
C THR A 424 -16.34 24.12 11.18
N GLY A 425 -16.11 24.36 12.48
CA GLY A 425 -14.86 23.97 13.15
C GLY A 425 -14.64 22.44 13.13
N ALA A 426 -15.66 21.67 13.48
CA ALA A 426 -15.58 20.21 13.44
C ALA A 426 -15.43 19.69 12.01
N ALA A 427 -16.14 20.26 11.04
CA ALA A 427 -16.04 19.88 9.63
C ALA A 427 -14.63 20.13 9.07
N ILE A 428 -14.01 21.28 9.40
CA ILE A 428 -12.62 21.57 9.00
C ILE A 428 -11.65 20.51 9.52
N VAL A 429 -11.79 20.13 10.78
CA VAL A 429 -10.95 19.08 11.39
C VAL A 429 -11.18 17.73 10.70
N VAL A 430 -12.44 17.37 10.47
CA VAL A 430 -12.80 16.11 9.80
C VAL A 430 -12.28 16.09 8.37
N VAL A 431 -12.45 17.17 7.59
CA VAL A 431 -11.93 17.27 6.22
C VAL A 431 -10.40 17.10 6.21
N ALA A 432 -9.69 17.87 7.05
CA ALA A 432 -8.22 17.83 7.06
C ALA A 432 -7.68 16.44 7.42
N LEU A 433 -8.23 15.81 8.47
CA LEU A 433 -7.79 14.49 8.90
C LEU A 433 -8.19 13.38 7.90
N SER A 434 -9.43 13.42 7.40
CA SER A 434 -9.88 12.40 6.45
C SER A 434 -9.16 12.48 5.10
N MET A 435 -8.85 13.68 4.61
CA MET A 435 -8.02 13.85 3.42
C MET A 435 -6.61 13.31 3.64
N ALA A 436 -5.97 13.64 4.76
CA ALA A 436 -4.62 13.16 5.07
C ALA A 436 -4.59 11.62 5.19
N MET A 437 -5.56 11.03 5.88
CA MET A 437 -5.67 9.57 6.01
C MET A 437 -5.97 8.90 4.67
N SER A 438 -6.88 9.44 3.86
CA SER A 438 -7.21 8.91 2.54
C SER A 438 -6.03 8.96 1.57
N MET A 439 -5.28 10.07 1.55
CA MET A 439 -4.06 10.20 0.74
C MET A 439 -2.98 9.20 1.15
N GLY A 440 -2.85 8.92 2.44
CA GLY A 440 -1.84 8.02 3.00
C GLY A 440 -2.25 6.54 3.01
N GLU A 441 -3.45 6.20 2.57
CA GLU A 441 -3.91 4.82 2.55
C GLU A 441 -3.37 4.11 1.28
N VAL A 442 -2.52 3.09 1.47
CA VAL A 442 -1.85 2.36 0.37
C VAL A 442 -2.42 0.95 0.20
N ALA A 443 -2.61 0.21 1.29
CA ALA A 443 -2.92 -1.22 1.23
C ALA A 443 -4.24 -1.52 0.50
N MET A 444 -5.31 -0.84 0.89
CA MET A 444 -6.64 -0.97 0.29
C MET A 444 -6.69 -0.31 -1.10
N THR A 445 -6.10 0.88 -1.22
CA THR A 445 -6.11 1.63 -2.48
C THR A 445 -5.41 0.87 -3.59
N THR A 446 -4.27 0.22 -3.31
CA THR A 446 -3.56 -0.60 -4.30
C THR A 446 -4.34 -1.85 -4.70
N GLN A 447 -5.05 -2.46 -3.76
CA GLN A 447 -5.85 -3.66 -4.01
C GLN A 447 -7.10 -3.34 -4.85
N LEU A 448 -7.75 -2.19 -4.59
CA LEU A 448 -8.97 -1.75 -5.28
C LEU A 448 -8.71 -0.95 -6.56
N SER A 449 -7.48 -0.48 -6.76
CA SER A 449 -7.13 0.28 -7.98
C SER A 449 -7.25 -0.57 -9.21
N GLN A 450 -8.07 -0.09 -10.12
CA GLN A 450 -8.19 -0.69 -11.44
C GLN A 450 -7.09 -0.19 -12.38
N PRO A 451 -6.71 -0.98 -13.39
CA PRO A 451 -5.79 -0.51 -14.42
C PRO A 451 -6.39 0.74 -15.10
N ALA A 452 -5.69 1.84 -14.97
CA ALA A 452 -6.07 3.09 -15.59
C ALA A 452 -4.80 3.89 -15.91
N THR A 453 -4.89 4.81 -16.84
CA THR A 453 -3.77 5.69 -17.22
C THR A 453 -3.28 6.56 -16.06
N ASN A 454 -4.16 6.91 -15.13
CA ASN A 454 -3.84 7.68 -13.93
C ASN A 454 -4.35 6.90 -12.71
N GLN A 455 -3.49 6.16 -12.05
CA GLN A 455 -3.80 5.43 -10.82
C GLN A 455 -3.59 6.35 -9.59
N PRO A 456 -4.17 6.04 -8.42
CA PRO A 456 -3.81 6.76 -7.20
C PRO A 456 -2.31 6.70 -6.91
N ILE A 457 -1.75 7.78 -6.36
CA ILE A 457 -0.30 7.90 -6.06
C ILE A 457 0.22 6.78 -5.15
N ALA A 458 -0.66 6.17 -4.37
CA ALA A 458 -0.35 5.01 -3.53
C ALA A 458 0.18 3.81 -4.34
N VAL A 459 -0.33 3.61 -5.56
CA VAL A 459 0.14 2.54 -6.48
C VAL A 459 1.52 2.86 -7.00
N ALA A 460 1.76 4.11 -7.41
CA ALA A 460 3.08 4.56 -7.85
C ALA A 460 4.11 4.44 -6.71
N LEU A 461 3.72 4.76 -5.47
CA LEU A 461 4.56 4.58 -4.29
C LEU A 461 4.93 3.11 -4.07
N LEU A 462 3.96 2.20 -4.11
CA LEU A 462 4.21 0.77 -3.93
C LEU A 462 5.17 0.24 -5.02
N ASN A 463 4.95 0.63 -6.27
CA ASN A 463 5.83 0.29 -7.37
C ASN A 463 7.24 0.87 -7.15
N ALA A 464 7.37 2.14 -6.75
CA ALA A 464 8.66 2.76 -6.47
C ALA A 464 9.41 2.07 -5.31
N MET A 465 8.71 1.59 -4.29
CA MET A 465 9.27 0.78 -3.20
C MET A 465 9.76 -0.57 -3.73
N HIS A 466 8.94 -1.25 -4.51
CA HIS A 466 9.29 -2.55 -5.10
C HIS A 466 10.51 -2.45 -6.05
N TYR A 467 10.61 -1.35 -6.80
CA TYR A 467 11.73 -1.12 -7.72
C TYR A 467 12.94 -0.42 -7.09
N GLN A 468 12.99 -0.35 -5.76
CA GLN A 468 14.09 0.27 -5.01
C GLN A 468 14.45 1.68 -5.51
N ARG A 469 13.43 2.52 -5.74
CA ARG A 469 13.58 3.93 -6.15
C ARG A 469 13.46 4.86 -4.94
N PRO A 470 14.49 4.97 -4.09
CA PRO A 470 14.40 5.71 -2.83
C PRO A 470 14.06 7.19 -3.03
N GLN A 471 14.51 7.78 -4.14
CA GLN A 471 14.25 9.20 -4.44
C GLN A 471 12.76 9.47 -4.66
N ILE A 472 12.07 8.63 -5.48
CA ILE A 472 10.62 8.78 -5.73
C ILE A 472 9.84 8.47 -4.45
N VAL A 473 10.20 7.40 -3.73
CA VAL A 473 9.57 7.06 -2.45
C VAL A 473 9.69 8.21 -1.47
N THR A 474 10.88 8.81 -1.34
CA THR A 474 11.12 9.96 -0.47
C THR A 474 10.31 11.18 -0.89
N SER A 475 10.21 11.46 -2.21
CA SER A 475 9.42 12.58 -2.75
C SER A 475 7.93 12.42 -2.48
N VAL A 476 7.38 11.19 -2.65
CA VAL A 476 5.96 10.90 -2.32
C VAL A 476 5.71 11.01 -0.82
N ILE A 477 6.61 10.49 0.02
CA ILE A 477 6.50 10.62 1.48
C ILE A 477 6.56 12.08 1.90
N LEU A 478 7.49 12.87 1.35
CA LEU A 478 7.58 14.31 1.61
C LEU A 478 6.30 15.04 1.19
N PHE A 479 5.72 14.66 0.04
CA PHE A 479 4.44 15.18 -0.39
C PHE A 479 3.33 14.90 0.64
N PHE A 480 3.24 13.68 1.18
CA PHE A 480 2.26 13.35 2.23
C PHE A 480 2.52 14.12 3.52
N VAL A 481 3.78 14.30 3.92
CA VAL A 481 4.16 15.09 5.10
C VAL A 481 3.76 16.55 4.91
N VAL A 482 4.08 17.15 3.77
CA VAL A 482 3.70 18.54 3.45
C VAL A 482 2.17 18.69 3.46
N PHE A 483 1.46 17.73 2.84
CA PHE A 483 0.00 17.72 2.83
C PHE A 483 -0.59 17.61 4.26
N ALA A 484 -0.03 16.73 5.10
CA ALA A 484 -0.43 16.62 6.50
C ALA A 484 -0.15 17.92 7.27
N VAL A 485 1.01 18.56 7.07
CA VAL A 485 1.35 19.84 7.71
C VAL A 485 0.38 20.94 7.29
N ILE A 486 0.07 21.08 6.00
CA ILE A 486 -0.94 22.03 5.49
C ILE A 486 -2.31 21.75 6.14
N SER A 487 -2.73 20.48 6.19
CA SER A 487 -3.97 20.07 6.84
C SER A 487 -4.00 20.47 8.32
N GLY A 488 -2.89 20.31 9.04
CA GLY A 488 -2.80 20.72 10.43
C GLY A 488 -2.78 22.24 10.64
N ILE A 489 -2.14 22.97 9.75
CA ILE A 489 -2.21 24.44 9.76
C ILE A 489 -3.67 24.89 9.56
N VAL A 490 -4.38 24.29 8.61
CA VAL A 490 -5.81 24.53 8.38
C VAL A 490 -6.64 24.22 9.63
N VAL A 491 -6.37 23.09 10.31
CA VAL A 491 -7.01 22.75 11.60
C VAL A 491 -6.72 23.80 12.66
N ALA A 492 -5.47 24.21 12.82
CA ALA A 492 -5.06 25.20 13.83
C ALA A 492 -5.69 26.58 13.61
N PHE A 493 -5.77 27.03 12.34
CA PHE A 493 -6.37 28.30 11.97
C PHE A 493 -7.91 28.22 11.85
N GLY A 494 -8.47 27.14 11.36
CA GLY A 494 -9.91 26.94 11.19
C GLY A 494 -10.69 26.97 12.50
N MET A 495 -10.05 26.60 13.61
CA MET A 495 -10.60 26.77 14.96
C MET A 495 -10.75 28.27 15.36
N ARG A 496 -10.24 29.20 14.56
CA ARG A 496 -10.27 30.64 14.84
C ARG A 496 -11.23 31.47 14.00
N LYS A 497 -11.85 31.00 12.94
CA LYS A 497 -12.82 31.76 12.05
C LYS A 497 -12.49 31.60 10.54
N CYS A 498 -12.50 30.46 9.93
CA CYS A 498 -12.41 30.35 8.47
C CYS A 498 -13.72 29.85 7.84
N THR A 499 -14.06 30.42 6.70
CA THR A 499 -15.23 30.02 5.90
C THR A 499 -14.88 28.86 4.96
N LEU A 500 -15.84 27.97 4.73
CA LEU A 500 -15.74 26.79 3.86
C LEU A 500 -15.21 27.10 2.44
N SER A 501 -15.41 28.35 1.96
CA SER A 501 -14.95 28.82 0.65
C SER A 501 -13.42 28.79 0.48
N MET A 502 -12.64 28.91 1.56
CA MET A 502 -11.17 28.89 1.48
C MET A 502 -10.61 27.49 1.25
N LEU A 503 -11.27 26.46 1.79
CA LEU A 503 -10.91 25.04 1.58
C LEU A 503 -11.15 24.60 0.14
N ILE A 504 -12.27 25.01 -0.45
CA ILE A 504 -12.62 24.75 -1.85
C ILE A 504 -11.59 25.40 -2.79
N SER A 505 -11.15 26.64 -2.49
CA SER A 505 -10.14 27.34 -3.30
C SER A 505 -8.77 26.67 -3.27
N ILE A 506 -8.35 26.08 -2.14
CA ILE A 506 -7.08 25.35 -2.04
C ILE A 506 -7.12 24.06 -2.86
N CYS A 507 -8.26 23.34 -2.86
CA CYS A 507 -8.44 22.15 -3.70
C CYS A 507 -8.41 22.48 -5.21
N PHE A 508 -8.98 23.63 -5.63
CA PHE A 508 -9.01 24.04 -7.05
C PHE A 508 -7.65 24.51 -7.58
N VAL A 509 -6.77 25.05 -6.75
CA VAL A 509 -5.42 25.48 -7.18
C VAL A 509 -4.55 24.30 -7.62
N PHE A 510 -4.76 23.10 -7.05
CA PHE A 510 -4.00 21.90 -7.43
C PHE A 510 -4.61 21.12 -8.62
N VAL A 511 -5.86 21.35 -8.97
CA VAL A 511 -6.53 20.66 -10.09
C VAL A 511 -6.21 21.30 -11.45
N GLY A 512 -5.66 22.52 -11.49
CA GLY A 512 -5.45 23.31 -12.71
C GLY A 512 -4.20 23.03 -13.53
N CYS A 513 -3.31 22.11 -13.14
CA CYS A 513 -2.04 21.85 -13.83
C CYS A 513 -1.97 20.50 -14.55
N GLY A 514 -3.08 19.92 -14.95
CA GLY A 514 -3.10 18.78 -15.87
C GLY A 514 -3.10 19.29 -17.32
N GLN A 515 -1.94 19.44 -17.94
CA GLN A 515 -1.89 19.55 -19.41
C GLN A 515 -2.47 18.25 -19.98
N SER A 516 -3.49 18.38 -20.81
CA SER A 516 -3.98 17.30 -21.66
C SER A 516 -2.89 16.97 -22.67
N GLU A 517 -1.99 16.05 -22.31
CA GLU A 517 -1.05 15.49 -23.28
C GLU A 517 -1.84 14.69 -24.32
N THR A 518 -1.58 14.97 -25.57
CA THR A 518 -2.07 14.15 -26.69
C THR A 518 -1.55 12.73 -26.52
N LYS A 519 -2.45 11.78 -26.20
CA LYS A 519 -2.12 10.36 -26.15
C LYS A 519 -1.55 9.93 -27.53
N PRO A 520 -0.49 9.11 -27.57
CA PRO A 520 -0.06 8.50 -28.81
C PRO A 520 -1.22 7.72 -29.43
N ALA A 521 -1.32 7.69 -30.75
CA ALA A 521 -2.32 6.90 -31.43
C ALA A 521 -2.07 5.41 -31.10
N ILE A 522 -2.87 4.86 -30.22
CA ILE A 522 -2.82 3.44 -29.84
C ILE A 522 -3.57 2.66 -30.90
N ARG A 523 -2.93 1.65 -31.47
CA ARG A 523 -3.58 0.71 -32.38
C ARG A 523 -4.31 -0.34 -31.58
N GLU A 524 -5.58 -0.57 -31.85
CA GLU A 524 -6.35 -1.62 -31.21
C GLU A 524 -5.89 -3.00 -31.76
N LEU A 525 -5.66 -3.92 -30.82
CA LEU A 525 -5.36 -5.32 -31.09
C LEU A 525 -6.45 -6.18 -30.48
N ILE A 526 -7.07 -7.02 -31.29
CA ILE A 526 -8.05 -7.98 -30.81
C ILE A 526 -7.36 -9.36 -30.75
N PRO A 527 -7.23 -9.99 -29.57
CA PRO A 527 -6.64 -11.32 -29.45
C PRO A 527 -7.51 -12.37 -30.14
N THR A 528 -6.87 -13.30 -30.81
CA THR A 528 -7.55 -14.44 -31.44
C THR A 528 -7.93 -15.51 -30.44
N THR A 529 -7.16 -15.62 -29.35
CA THR A 529 -7.39 -16.63 -28.31
C THR A 529 -6.98 -16.04 -26.94
N ILE A 530 -7.81 -16.33 -25.92
CA ILE A 530 -7.47 -16.09 -24.52
C ILE A 530 -7.20 -17.44 -23.87
N ILE A 531 -6.05 -17.58 -23.22
CA ILE A 531 -5.66 -18.79 -22.50
C ILE A 531 -5.67 -18.48 -21.02
N GLY A 532 -6.33 -19.31 -20.23
CA GLY A 532 -6.34 -19.25 -18.78
C GLY A 532 -7.39 -18.31 -18.19
N GLY A 533 -7.22 -18.05 -16.91
CA GLY A 533 -8.08 -17.25 -16.04
C GLY A 533 -7.54 -17.36 -14.62
N THR A 534 -8.14 -16.66 -13.67
CA THR A 534 -7.71 -16.67 -12.28
C THR A 534 -7.97 -18.01 -11.59
N GLY A 535 -6.94 -18.60 -10.98
CA GLY A 535 -7.08 -19.79 -10.16
C GLY A 535 -5.91 -20.77 -10.23
N GLN A 536 -5.99 -21.83 -9.42
CA GLN A 536 -4.96 -22.88 -9.32
C GLN A 536 -5.33 -24.16 -10.08
N ARG A 537 -6.49 -24.18 -10.77
CA ARG A 537 -6.90 -25.30 -11.60
C ARG A 537 -6.01 -25.40 -12.86
N ASP A 538 -5.97 -26.58 -13.44
CA ASP A 538 -5.27 -26.81 -14.70
C ASP A 538 -5.76 -25.84 -15.79
N GLY A 539 -4.80 -25.24 -16.50
CA GLY A 539 -5.06 -24.19 -17.48
C GLY A 539 -5.39 -22.81 -16.91
N HIS A 540 -5.41 -22.62 -15.58
CA HIS A 540 -5.61 -21.32 -14.91
C HIS A 540 -4.31 -20.84 -14.28
N PHE A 541 -4.22 -19.54 -14.01
CA PHE A 541 -2.99 -18.91 -13.51
C PHE A 541 -3.21 -18.10 -12.24
N VAL A 542 -2.15 -18.02 -11.45
CA VAL A 542 -2.02 -17.08 -10.36
C VAL A 542 -0.81 -16.18 -10.66
N THR A 543 -1.05 -15.02 -11.22
CA THR A 543 0.00 -14.06 -11.57
C THR A 543 1.07 -14.71 -12.45
N PRO A 544 0.77 -15.11 -13.72
CA PRO A 544 1.75 -15.70 -14.63
C PRO A 544 2.90 -14.71 -14.87
N ARG A 545 4.15 -15.19 -14.82
CA ARG A 545 5.35 -14.33 -14.85
C ARG A 545 6.20 -14.49 -16.08
N ALA A 546 6.43 -15.75 -16.48
CA ALA A 546 7.24 -16.01 -17.66
C ALA A 546 6.63 -17.15 -18.47
N ALA A 547 6.90 -17.13 -19.75
CA ALA A 547 6.54 -18.19 -20.66
C ALA A 547 7.55 -18.22 -21.79
N ASP A 548 7.72 -19.40 -22.40
CA ASP A 548 8.46 -19.56 -23.64
C ASP A 548 7.79 -20.64 -24.52
N PHE A 549 7.98 -20.51 -25.81
CA PHE A 549 7.35 -21.38 -26.80
C PHE A 549 8.40 -21.94 -27.76
N LYS A 550 8.45 -23.25 -27.89
CA LYS A 550 9.32 -23.96 -28.83
C LYS A 550 8.68 -25.27 -29.29
N ASP A 551 8.85 -25.61 -30.56
CA ASP A 551 8.42 -26.88 -31.17
C ASP A 551 6.96 -27.27 -30.87
N GLY A 552 6.05 -26.29 -30.89
CA GLY A 552 4.63 -26.47 -30.65
C GLY A 552 4.25 -26.57 -29.16
N ILE A 553 5.20 -26.44 -28.25
CA ILE A 553 4.97 -26.49 -26.80
C ILE A 553 5.17 -25.10 -26.19
N LEU A 554 4.15 -24.63 -25.47
CA LEU A 554 4.19 -23.43 -24.64
C LEU A 554 4.38 -23.87 -23.18
N VAL A 555 5.38 -23.31 -22.50
CA VAL A 555 5.60 -23.48 -21.07
C VAL A 555 5.35 -22.16 -20.36
N VAL A 556 4.58 -22.19 -19.30
CA VAL A 556 4.23 -20.99 -18.50
C VAL A 556 4.53 -21.24 -17.03
N ILE A 557 5.20 -20.30 -16.37
CA ILE A 557 5.40 -20.31 -14.92
C ILE A 557 4.59 -19.22 -14.26
N ASP A 558 3.92 -19.53 -13.17
CA ASP A 558 3.17 -18.54 -12.39
C ASP A 558 3.82 -18.25 -11.01
N LYS A 559 3.28 -17.28 -10.29
CA LYS A 559 3.79 -16.84 -8.98
C LYS A 559 3.76 -17.93 -7.90
N THR A 560 3.04 -19.02 -8.11
CA THR A 560 3.01 -20.15 -7.16
C THR A 560 4.14 -21.14 -7.37
N GLY A 561 5.02 -20.89 -8.35
CA GLY A 561 6.07 -21.84 -8.77
C GLY A 561 5.52 -23.02 -9.57
N ARG A 562 4.28 -22.93 -10.04
CA ARG A 562 3.66 -23.94 -10.90
C ARG A 562 4.06 -23.70 -12.34
N LEU A 563 4.63 -24.71 -12.97
CA LEU A 563 4.86 -24.78 -14.41
C LEU A 563 3.68 -25.50 -15.05
N GLN A 564 3.21 -24.96 -16.17
CA GLN A 564 2.17 -25.55 -16.97
C GLN A 564 2.60 -25.61 -18.42
N ARG A 565 2.33 -26.75 -19.09
CA ARG A 565 2.56 -26.94 -20.52
C ARG A 565 1.23 -26.88 -21.28
N PHE A 566 1.27 -26.24 -22.41
CA PHE A 566 0.16 -26.13 -23.36
C PHE A 566 0.63 -26.48 -24.75
N ASP A 567 -0.30 -26.89 -25.61
CA ASP A 567 -0.04 -27.01 -27.03
C ASP A 567 -0.01 -25.61 -27.72
N GLN A 568 0.30 -25.57 -28.99
CA GLN A 568 0.32 -24.34 -29.81
C GLN A 568 -1.05 -23.63 -29.90
N HIS A 569 -2.13 -24.29 -29.51
CA HIS A 569 -3.50 -23.75 -29.54
C HIS A 569 -3.95 -23.25 -28.14
N GLY A 570 -3.10 -23.44 -27.13
CA GLY A 570 -3.40 -23.06 -25.76
C GLY A 570 -4.17 -24.12 -24.96
N SER A 571 -4.26 -25.37 -25.45
CA SER A 571 -4.87 -26.48 -24.72
C SER A 571 -3.89 -27.00 -23.65
N PHE A 572 -4.36 -27.17 -22.43
CA PHE A 572 -3.56 -27.67 -21.31
C PHE A 572 -3.07 -29.12 -21.59
N LEU A 573 -1.81 -29.36 -21.31
CA LEU A 573 -1.16 -30.68 -21.46
C LEU A 573 -0.78 -31.30 -20.12
N SER A 574 -0.02 -30.58 -19.30
CA SER A 574 0.49 -31.05 -18.00
C SER A 574 0.89 -29.89 -17.10
N ALA A 575 0.99 -30.16 -15.80
CA ALA A 575 1.50 -29.22 -14.82
C ALA A 575 2.28 -29.93 -13.72
N TRP A 576 3.26 -29.22 -13.16
CA TRP A 576 3.97 -29.61 -11.95
C TRP A 576 4.43 -28.39 -11.18
N SER A 577 4.72 -28.54 -9.90
CA SER A 577 5.16 -27.45 -9.03
C SER A 577 6.61 -27.63 -8.68
N LEU A 578 7.36 -26.54 -8.73
CA LEU A 578 8.71 -26.50 -8.20
C LEU A 578 8.68 -26.60 -6.67
N PRO A 579 9.71 -27.20 -6.05
CA PRO A 579 9.83 -27.18 -4.61
C PRO A 579 9.81 -25.75 -4.07
N PRO A 580 9.05 -25.45 -3.00
CA PRO A 580 8.99 -24.10 -2.46
C PRO A 580 10.36 -23.68 -1.94
N THR A 581 10.83 -22.54 -2.41
CA THR A 581 11.96 -21.82 -1.81
C THR A 581 11.38 -20.82 -0.81
N GLY A 582 11.81 -20.87 0.45
CA GLY A 582 11.20 -20.12 1.55
C GLY A 582 11.11 -18.59 1.38
N ASN A 583 11.63 -18.03 0.27
CA ASN A 583 11.75 -16.58 0.06
C ASN A 583 11.02 -16.06 -1.19
N GLY A 584 10.35 -16.89 -2.00
CA GLY A 584 9.64 -16.45 -3.21
C GLY A 584 9.75 -17.46 -4.37
N PHE A 585 9.45 -17.01 -5.58
CA PHE A 585 9.25 -17.89 -6.74
C PHE A 585 10.01 -17.38 -7.97
N PRO A 586 10.30 -18.27 -8.95
CA PRO A 586 10.98 -17.95 -10.20
C PRO A 586 10.28 -16.85 -11.02
N THR A 587 11.06 -16.14 -11.85
CA THR A 587 10.55 -15.07 -12.73
C THR A 587 10.87 -15.26 -14.20
N GLY A 588 11.79 -16.15 -14.58
CA GLY A 588 12.19 -16.42 -15.97
C GLY A 588 12.08 -17.90 -16.31
N VAL A 589 11.66 -18.20 -17.54
CA VAL A 589 11.67 -19.54 -18.14
C VAL A 589 12.02 -19.44 -19.61
N THR A 590 12.90 -20.31 -20.09
CA THR A 590 13.35 -20.39 -21.49
C THR A 590 13.56 -21.86 -21.88
N LEU A 591 13.26 -22.22 -23.12
CA LEU A 591 13.41 -23.55 -23.68
C LEU A 591 14.68 -23.63 -24.55
N ASP A 592 15.50 -24.65 -24.32
CA ASP A 592 16.64 -24.93 -25.21
C ASP A 592 16.24 -25.72 -26.48
N ASP A 593 17.21 -26.02 -27.33
CA ASP A 593 16.97 -26.77 -28.58
C ASP A 593 16.56 -28.22 -28.38
N GLN A 594 16.74 -28.78 -27.18
CA GLN A 594 16.34 -30.14 -26.82
C GLN A 594 14.96 -30.14 -26.10
N GLY A 595 14.35 -28.95 -25.92
CA GLY A 595 13.08 -28.77 -25.18
C GLY A 595 13.25 -28.81 -23.67
N ASN A 596 14.49 -28.76 -23.14
CA ASN A 596 14.72 -28.65 -21.70
C ASN A 596 14.29 -27.26 -21.21
N ILE A 597 13.79 -27.21 -20.00
CA ILE A 597 13.20 -26.02 -19.40
C ILE A 597 14.22 -25.39 -18.45
N TRP A 598 14.75 -24.26 -18.85
CA TRP A 598 15.68 -23.45 -18.06
C TRP A 598 14.92 -22.41 -17.24
N ILE A 599 15.16 -22.35 -15.94
CA ILE A 599 14.39 -21.56 -14.99
C ILE A 599 15.32 -20.65 -14.20
N ALA A 600 15.12 -19.36 -14.29
CA ALA A 600 15.74 -18.39 -13.38
C ALA A 600 15.01 -18.44 -12.02
N ASP A 601 15.53 -19.25 -11.09
CA ASP A 601 15.00 -19.42 -9.73
C ASP A 601 15.43 -18.23 -8.86
N THR A 602 14.77 -17.09 -9.09
CA THR A 602 15.10 -15.74 -8.60
C THR A 602 15.39 -15.72 -7.11
N HIS A 603 14.50 -16.27 -6.31
CA HIS A 603 14.63 -16.29 -4.85
C HIS A 603 15.35 -17.54 -4.32
N GLY A 604 15.65 -18.50 -5.19
CA GLY A 604 16.55 -19.60 -4.95
C GLY A 604 18.01 -19.25 -5.26
N HIS A 605 18.26 -18.04 -5.83
CA HIS A 605 19.61 -17.56 -6.19
C HIS A 605 20.38 -18.50 -7.13
N ARG A 606 19.69 -19.13 -8.09
CA ARG A 606 20.24 -20.17 -8.95
C ARG A 606 19.47 -20.29 -10.26
N VAL A 607 20.04 -21.04 -11.18
CA VAL A 607 19.37 -21.53 -12.38
C VAL A 607 19.08 -23.02 -12.19
N ARG A 608 17.91 -23.46 -12.63
CA ARG A 608 17.50 -24.86 -12.70
C ARG A 608 17.23 -25.25 -14.14
N VAL A 609 17.63 -26.45 -14.52
CA VAL A 609 17.31 -27.03 -15.82
C VAL A 609 16.54 -28.32 -15.60
N LEU A 610 15.37 -28.41 -16.22
CA LEU A 610 14.50 -29.57 -16.17
C LEU A 610 14.42 -30.21 -17.55
N ASP A 611 14.23 -31.51 -17.63
CA ASP A 611 13.86 -32.18 -18.87
C ASP A 611 12.39 -31.82 -19.28
N PRO A 612 11.94 -32.14 -20.50
CA PRO A 612 10.56 -31.88 -20.92
C PRO A 612 9.49 -32.58 -20.06
N LEU A 613 9.84 -33.52 -19.21
CA LEU A 613 8.94 -34.21 -18.28
C LEU A 613 8.96 -33.61 -16.86
N GLY A 614 9.84 -32.65 -16.60
CA GLY A 614 9.95 -31.95 -15.32
C GLY A 614 10.98 -32.56 -14.36
N ASN A 615 11.82 -33.51 -14.79
CA ASN A 615 12.89 -34.04 -13.98
C ASN A 615 14.08 -33.06 -13.99
N GLU A 616 14.71 -32.86 -12.85
CA GLU A 616 15.84 -31.97 -12.71
C GLU A 616 17.11 -32.55 -13.32
N LEU A 617 17.68 -31.83 -14.29
CA LEU A 617 18.91 -32.23 -14.98
C LEU A 617 20.15 -31.55 -14.40
N LEU A 618 20.04 -30.25 -14.09
CA LEU A 618 21.16 -29.41 -13.66
C LEU A 618 20.66 -28.31 -12.72
N ILE A 619 21.49 -27.99 -11.71
CA ILE A 619 21.35 -26.77 -10.91
C ILE A 619 22.72 -26.12 -10.82
N PHE A 620 22.81 -24.81 -11.02
CA PHE A 620 24.01 -24.02 -10.78
C PHE A 620 23.70 -22.65 -10.25
N GLY A 621 24.70 -22.02 -9.60
CA GLY A 621 24.58 -20.78 -8.90
C GLY A 621 24.17 -20.94 -7.43
N GLU A 622 24.56 -19.97 -6.64
CA GLU A 622 24.24 -19.85 -5.21
C GLU A 622 24.16 -18.37 -4.81
N TYR A 623 23.69 -18.07 -3.61
CA TYR A 623 23.57 -16.69 -3.12
C TYR A 623 24.95 -16.03 -2.99
N GLY A 624 25.12 -14.88 -3.64
CA GLY A 624 26.32 -14.05 -3.54
C GLY A 624 26.52 -13.10 -4.70
N THR A 625 27.66 -12.41 -4.70
CA THR A 625 28.05 -11.40 -5.71
C THR A 625 29.31 -11.80 -6.48
N GLY A 626 29.90 -12.95 -6.19
CA GLY A 626 31.09 -13.47 -6.84
C GLY A 626 30.80 -14.09 -8.20
N ASP A 627 31.84 -14.68 -8.79
CA ASP A 627 31.76 -15.40 -10.05
C ASP A 627 30.89 -16.65 -9.91
N GLY A 628 29.91 -16.81 -10.79
CA GLY A 628 28.96 -17.92 -10.75
C GLY A 628 27.90 -17.82 -9.64
N GLN A 629 27.92 -16.79 -8.80
CA GLN A 629 26.92 -16.53 -7.78
C GLN A 629 25.85 -15.54 -8.28
N PHE A 630 24.66 -15.60 -7.69
CA PHE A 630 23.54 -14.71 -8.03
C PHE A 630 22.92 -14.05 -6.81
N LEU A 631 22.44 -12.81 -6.97
CA LEU A 631 21.51 -12.21 -6.04
C LEU A 631 20.07 -12.55 -6.43
N TYR A 632 19.59 -12.08 -7.56
CA TYR A 632 18.22 -12.34 -8.04
C TYR A 632 18.25 -12.55 -9.56
N PRO A 633 18.51 -13.76 -10.07
CA PRO A 633 18.45 -14.05 -11.50
C PRO A 633 17.02 -13.85 -12.03
N THR A 634 16.88 -13.25 -13.21
CA THR A 634 15.58 -12.84 -13.77
C THR A 634 15.23 -13.52 -15.08
N ASP A 635 16.17 -13.65 -15.99
CA ASP A 635 15.94 -14.19 -17.34
C ASP A 635 17.15 -14.96 -17.85
N ILE A 636 16.92 -15.85 -18.81
CA ILE A 636 17.91 -16.70 -19.44
C ILE A 636 17.75 -16.61 -20.95
N ALA A 637 18.84 -16.41 -21.65
CA ALA A 637 18.87 -16.42 -23.11
C ALA A 637 20.07 -17.22 -23.62
N PHE A 638 19.98 -17.73 -24.83
CA PHE A 638 21.05 -18.49 -25.47
C PHE A 638 21.68 -17.67 -26.60
N GLN A 639 23.01 -17.70 -26.64
CA GLN A 639 23.76 -17.23 -27.81
C GLN A 639 23.86 -18.34 -28.88
N HIS A 640 24.17 -17.96 -30.13
CA HIS A 640 24.29 -18.93 -31.22
C HIS A 640 25.44 -19.91 -31.06
N ASP A 641 26.48 -19.54 -30.35
CA ASP A 641 27.62 -20.40 -30.01
C ASP A 641 27.34 -21.36 -28.84
N GLY A 642 26.11 -21.31 -28.31
CA GLY A 642 25.64 -22.17 -27.22
C GLY A 642 25.95 -21.64 -25.84
N LEU A 643 26.41 -20.41 -25.68
CA LEU A 643 26.57 -19.79 -24.36
C LEU A 643 25.23 -19.38 -23.74
N VAL A 644 25.18 -19.45 -22.41
CA VAL A 644 24.01 -19.15 -21.60
C VAL A 644 24.19 -17.80 -20.92
N LEU A 645 23.29 -16.88 -21.21
CA LEU A 645 23.23 -15.55 -20.60
C LEU A 645 22.22 -15.56 -19.49
N VAL A 646 22.59 -15.06 -18.31
CA VAL A 646 21.69 -14.92 -17.17
C VAL A 646 21.73 -13.49 -16.68
N SER A 647 20.58 -12.81 -16.66
CA SER A 647 20.45 -11.48 -16.07
C SER A 647 20.15 -11.59 -14.58
N GLU A 648 20.69 -10.69 -13.79
CA GLU A 648 20.40 -10.60 -12.34
C GLU A 648 20.30 -9.15 -11.84
N TYR A 649 19.56 -8.95 -10.73
CA TYR A 649 19.43 -7.65 -10.07
C TYR A 649 19.65 -7.78 -8.54
N GLY A 650 19.53 -6.63 -7.84
CA GLY A 650 19.56 -6.59 -6.37
C GLY A 650 20.83 -5.95 -5.80
N GLY A 651 21.50 -5.11 -6.61
CA GLY A 651 22.78 -4.47 -6.27
C GLY A 651 23.97 -5.10 -6.97
N ASN A 652 23.77 -6.25 -7.63
CA ASN A 652 24.73 -6.91 -8.52
C ASN A 652 24.15 -7.00 -9.93
N ASP A 653 23.65 -5.87 -10.43
CA ASP A 653 22.90 -5.79 -11.68
C ASP A 653 23.87 -5.97 -12.86
N ARG A 654 23.91 -7.18 -13.42
CA ARG A 654 24.83 -7.61 -14.48
C ARG A 654 24.22 -8.71 -15.35
N ILE A 655 24.90 -9.04 -16.42
CA ILE A 655 24.66 -10.24 -17.23
C ILE A 655 25.84 -11.18 -17.01
N SER A 656 25.58 -12.36 -16.51
CA SER A 656 26.57 -13.43 -16.30
C SER A 656 26.48 -14.46 -17.42
N VAL A 657 27.64 -14.89 -17.94
CA VAL A 657 27.76 -15.80 -19.06
C VAL A 657 28.30 -17.14 -18.59
N PHE A 658 27.64 -18.21 -19.01
CA PHE A 658 27.96 -19.60 -18.63
C PHE A 658 28.05 -20.50 -19.87
N ASP A 659 28.69 -21.63 -19.73
CA ASP A 659 28.54 -22.73 -20.67
C ASP A 659 27.26 -23.54 -20.37
N HIS A 660 26.88 -24.46 -21.25
CA HIS A 660 25.72 -25.34 -21.05
C HIS A 660 25.81 -26.29 -19.85
N ALA A 661 27.00 -26.48 -19.32
CA ALA A 661 27.23 -27.28 -18.10
C ALA A 661 27.07 -26.44 -16.81
N GLY A 662 26.79 -25.14 -16.93
CA GLY A 662 26.63 -24.21 -15.81
C GLY A 662 27.94 -23.66 -15.23
N ASN A 663 29.08 -23.82 -15.95
CA ASN A 663 30.34 -23.24 -15.54
C ASN A 663 30.36 -21.73 -15.92
N PHE A 664 30.70 -20.89 -14.95
CA PHE A 664 30.85 -19.45 -15.17
C PHE A 664 32.03 -19.14 -16.07
N LEU A 665 31.83 -18.24 -17.03
CA LEU A 665 32.89 -17.82 -17.96
C LEU A 665 33.29 -16.35 -17.68
N HIS A 666 32.37 -15.44 -17.76
CA HIS A 666 32.57 -14.01 -17.49
C HIS A 666 31.23 -13.31 -17.20
N ALA A 667 31.29 -12.03 -16.81
CA ALA A 667 30.10 -11.19 -16.67
C ALA A 667 30.40 -9.78 -17.19
N PHE A 668 29.33 -9.05 -17.57
CA PHE A 668 29.42 -7.66 -17.97
C PHE A 668 28.25 -6.84 -17.41
N GLY A 669 28.46 -5.51 -17.29
CA GLY A 669 27.53 -4.61 -16.63
C GLY A 669 27.78 -4.51 -15.12
N THR A 670 27.37 -3.41 -14.55
CA THR A 670 27.43 -3.13 -13.11
C THR A 670 26.20 -2.34 -12.67
N HIS A 671 25.94 -2.29 -11.36
CA HIS A 671 24.81 -1.54 -10.83
C HIS A 671 24.96 -0.03 -11.02
N GLY A 672 24.00 0.63 -11.70
CA GLY A 672 23.97 2.08 -11.83
C GLY A 672 23.10 2.62 -12.96
N LYS A 673 23.41 3.86 -13.41
CA LYS A 673 22.69 4.57 -14.49
C LYS A 673 23.57 4.92 -15.70
N GLY A 674 24.86 4.64 -15.61
CA GLY A 674 25.81 4.89 -16.70
C GLY A 674 25.49 4.08 -17.95
N ALA A 675 26.28 4.25 -19.00
CA ALA A 675 26.02 3.62 -20.29
C ALA A 675 26.13 2.08 -20.24
N GLU A 676 27.11 1.56 -19.49
CA GLU A 676 27.34 0.13 -19.28
C GLU A 676 26.84 -0.37 -17.92
N GLU A 677 26.06 0.47 -17.20
CA GLU A 677 25.49 0.13 -15.91
C GLU A 677 24.02 -0.25 -16.08
N PHE A 678 23.52 -1.13 -15.23
CA PHE A 678 22.14 -1.59 -15.20
C PHE A 678 21.44 -1.26 -13.88
N ARG A 679 20.14 -1.10 -13.97
CA ARG A 679 19.23 -1.16 -12.82
C ARG A 679 18.09 -2.10 -13.14
N ARG A 680 18.14 -3.28 -12.55
CA ARG A 680 17.16 -4.33 -12.75
C ARG A 680 17.08 -4.75 -14.23
N PRO A 681 18.14 -5.32 -14.81
CA PRO A 681 18.05 -5.97 -16.12
C PRO A 681 17.05 -7.14 -16.00
N GLN A 682 15.97 -7.10 -16.78
CA GLN A 682 14.83 -7.98 -16.57
C GLN A 682 14.70 -9.05 -17.66
N SER A 683 15.05 -8.77 -18.87
CA SER A 683 14.93 -9.69 -20.01
C SER A 683 16.04 -9.47 -21.03
N ILE A 684 16.46 -10.55 -21.67
CA ILE A 684 17.49 -10.59 -22.71
C ILE A 684 16.90 -11.21 -23.97
N ALA A 685 17.08 -10.56 -25.11
CA ALA A 685 16.78 -11.15 -26.42
C ALA A 685 18.02 -11.12 -27.30
N VAL A 686 18.37 -12.25 -27.93
CA VAL A 686 19.49 -12.37 -28.89
C VAL A 686 18.91 -12.38 -30.29
N HIS A 687 19.38 -11.48 -31.12
CA HIS A 687 18.91 -11.41 -32.51
C HIS A 687 19.49 -12.54 -33.38
N PRO A 688 18.65 -13.35 -34.02
CA PRO A 688 19.10 -14.58 -34.72
C PRO A 688 20.10 -14.38 -35.83
N GLU A 689 20.09 -13.24 -36.53
CA GLU A 689 20.96 -12.98 -37.67
C GLU A 689 22.20 -12.15 -37.31
N THR A 690 22.04 -11.16 -36.39
CA THR A 690 23.10 -10.19 -36.08
C THR A 690 23.87 -10.53 -34.81
N ASN A 691 23.40 -11.48 -34.02
CA ASN A 691 23.92 -11.81 -32.67
C ASN A 691 23.97 -10.62 -31.69
N LEU A 692 23.23 -9.55 -31.97
CA LEU A 692 23.10 -8.45 -31.02
C LEU A 692 22.23 -8.87 -29.85
N MET A 693 22.66 -8.53 -28.65
CA MET A 693 21.94 -8.76 -27.40
C MET A 693 21.18 -7.49 -27.01
N TYR A 694 19.89 -7.59 -26.89
CA TYR A 694 19.00 -6.53 -26.42
C TYR A 694 18.57 -6.80 -25.00
N ILE A 695 18.88 -5.90 -24.08
CA ILE A 695 18.65 -6.07 -22.65
C ILE A 695 17.69 -4.97 -22.16
N THR A 696 16.61 -5.38 -21.49
CA THR A 696 15.72 -4.41 -20.85
C THR A 696 16.33 -3.95 -19.54
N ASP A 697 16.78 -2.70 -19.48
CA ASP A 697 17.24 -2.04 -18.25
C ASP A 697 16.04 -1.34 -17.59
N SER A 698 15.22 -2.16 -16.91
CA SER A 698 13.84 -1.83 -16.56
C SER A 698 13.71 -0.61 -15.67
N ALA A 699 14.53 -0.48 -14.63
CA ALA A 699 14.45 0.64 -13.70
C ALA A 699 15.19 1.91 -14.19
N ASN A 700 15.94 1.82 -15.30
CA ASN A 700 16.46 2.95 -16.05
C ASN A 700 15.59 3.32 -17.26
N HIS A 701 14.52 2.54 -17.54
CA HIS A 701 13.55 2.82 -18.62
C HIS A 701 14.15 2.87 -20.01
N ARG A 702 15.07 1.96 -20.30
CA ARG A 702 15.78 1.91 -21.58
C ARG A 702 16.05 0.47 -22.04
N ILE A 703 16.43 0.33 -23.26
CA ILE A 703 17.00 -0.90 -23.84
C ILE A 703 18.48 -0.65 -24.08
N VAL A 704 19.33 -1.58 -23.67
CA VAL A 704 20.78 -1.54 -23.90
C VAL A 704 21.15 -2.64 -24.88
N VAL A 705 21.99 -2.32 -25.87
CA VAL A 705 22.36 -3.24 -26.94
C VAL A 705 23.84 -3.52 -26.89
N TYR A 706 24.19 -4.80 -26.80
CA TYR A 706 25.56 -5.30 -26.78
C TYR A 706 25.83 -6.21 -27.98
N ASP A 707 27.08 -6.30 -28.39
CA ASP A 707 27.52 -7.36 -29.31
C ASP A 707 27.72 -8.70 -28.54
N ILE A 708 28.03 -9.75 -29.28
CA ILE A 708 28.27 -11.09 -28.74
C ILE A 708 29.42 -11.15 -27.72
N ASN A 709 30.37 -10.23 -27.78
CA ASN A 709 31.52 -10.14 -26.90
C ASN A 709 31.28 -9.31 -25.65
N GLY A 710 30.06 -8.79 -25.44
CA GLY A 710 29.73 -7.91 -24.33
C GLY A 710 30.19 -6.46 -24.52
N THR A 711 30.41 -6.00 -25.77
CA THR A 711 30.74 -4.60 -26.07
C THR A 711 29.43 -3.81 -26.26
N LEU A 712 29.31 -2.68 -25.59
CA LEU A 712 28.17 -1.78 -25.77
C LEU A 712 28.09 -1.20 -27.16
N ILE A 713 26.98 -1.40 -27.86
CA ILE A 713 26.73 -0.91 -29.21
C ILE A 713 25.80 0.31 -29.25
N ASN A 714 24.69 0.24 -28.49
CA ASN A 714 23.67 1.29 -28.51
C ASN A 714 22.83 1.29 -27.22
N THR A 715 22.15 2.38 -27.01
CA THR A 715 21.12 2.49 -25.95
C THR A 715 19.98 3.35 -26.43
N PHE A 716 18.73 2.90 -26.26
CA PHE A 716 17.55 3.68 -26.65
C PHE A 716 16.41 3.55 -25.62
N GLY A 717 15.45 4.46 -25.70
CA GLY A 717 14.39 4.61 -24.73
C GLY A 717 14.73 5.64 -23.64
N SER A 718 13.71 6.22 -23.08
CA SER A 718 13.76 7.15 -21.95
C SER A 718 12.45 7.07 -21.19
N VAL A 719 12.44 7.52 -19.94
CA VAL A 719 11.23 7.44 -19.11
C VAL A 719 10.08 8.27 -19.68
N GLY A 720 8.91 7.64 -19.85
CA GLY A 720 7.69 8.33 -20.27
C GLY A 720 6.63 7.41 -20.89
N ASN A 721 5.63 8.04 -21.52
CA ASN A 721 4.49 7.35 -22.13
C ASN A 721 4.30 7.65 -23.62
N LYS A 722 5.14 8.48 -24.23
CA LYS A 722 5.09 8.77 -25.66
C LYS A 722 5.70 7.64 -26.49
N SER A 723 5.56 7.71 -27.79
CA SER A 723 6.23 6.79 -28.71
C SER A 723 7.76 6.96 -28.62
N GLY A 724 8.50 5.88 -28.40
CA GLY A 724 9.93 5.86 -28.14
C GLY A 724 10.32 6.03 -26.66
N GLU A 725 9.40 6.49 -25.81
CA GLU A 725 9.58 6.51 -24.35
C GLU A 725 9.11 5.18 -23.73
N LEU A 726 9.72 4.76 -22.64
CA LEU A 726 9.47 3.49 -21.98
C LEU A 726 9.16 3.70 -20.50
N LEU A 727 8.30 2.86 -19.94
CA LEU A 727 8.07 2.83 -18.49
C LEU A 727 8.10 1.39 -18.00
N TYR A 728 9.18 1.02 -17.30
CA TYR A 728 9.47 -0.33 -16.85
C TYR A 728 9.34 -1.37 -17.97
N PRO A 729 10.23 -1.35 -18.98
CA PRO A 729 10.28 -2.41 -19.98
C PRO A 729 10.67 -3.72 -19.28
N TYR A 730 9.80 -4.73 -19.31
CA TYR A 730 9.99 -5.98 -18.60
C TYR A 730 10.41 -7.14 -19.48
N SER A 731 9.98 -7.14 -20.72
CA SER A 731 10.34 -8.16 -21.68
C SER A 731 10.63 -7.54 -23.05
N ILE A 732 11.53 -8.16 -23.77
CA ILE A 732 11.87 -7.85 -25.15
C ILE A 732 11.96 -9.16 -25.94
N VAL A 733 11.37 -9.20 -27.11
CA VAL A 733 11.48 -10.31 -28.06
C VAL A 733 11.83 -9.79 -29.45
N VAL A 734 12.61 -10.57 -30.18
CA VAL A 734 12.92 -10.32 -31.59
C VAL A 734 11.84 -10.99 -32.42
N LEU A 735 11.13 -10.22 -33.25
CA LEU A 735 10.09 -10.73 -34.14
C LEU A 735 10.70 -11.36 -35.43
N HIS A 736 9.89 -12.10 -36.19
CA HIS A 736 10.34 -12.79 -37.42
C HIS A 736 10.89 -11.83 -38.49
N ASP A 737 10.45 -10.56 -38.51
CA ASP A 737 10.95 -9.51 -39.38
C ASP A 737 12.23 -8.83 -38.88
N GLY A 738 12.81 -9.29 -37.78
CA GLY A 738 13.99 -8.74 -37.11
C GLY A 738 13.74 -7.46 -36.34
N THR A 739 12.49 -7.03 -36.19
CA THR A 739 12.14 -5.91 -35.28
C THR A 739 11.97 -6.38 -33.84
N LEU A 740 11.94 -5.44 -32.93
CA LEU A 740 11.90 -5.68 -31.50
C LEU A 740 10.52 -5.36 -30.91
N LEU A 741 9.94 -6.25 -30.14
CA LEU A 741 8.71 -5.99 -29.40
C LEU A 741 9.03 -5.89 -27.90
N VAL A 742 8.76 -4.74 -27.31
CA VAL A 742 8.99 -4.46 -25.89
C VAL A 742 7.67 -4.46 -25.15
N THR A 743 7.59 -5.22 -24.07
CA THR A 743 6.45 -5.21 -23.13
C THR A 743 6.74 -4.21 -22.01
N GLU A 744 5.87 -3.21 -21.89
CA GLU A 744 5.98 -2.17 -20.87
C GLU A 744 5.04 -2.45 -19.70
N PHE A 745 5.59 -2.97 -18.59
CA PHE A 745 4.86 -3.23 -17.35
C PHE A 745 4.19 -1.95 -16.81
N GLY A 746 4.90 -0.82 -16.83
CA GLY A 746 4.42 0.42 -16.24
C GLY A 746 3.37 1.17 -17.08
N ASN A 747 3.45 1.08 -18.41
CA ASN A 747 2.50 1.70 -19.33
C ASN A 747 1.35 0.77 -19.73
N ASN A 748 1.37 -0.50 -19.31
CA ASN A 748 0.36 -1.51 -19.68
C ASN A 748 0.16 -1.60 -21.21
N ARG A 749 1.26 -1.69 -21.97
CA ARG A 749 1.23 -1.68 -23.43
C ARG A 749 2.39 -2.46 -24.03
N LEU A 750 2.35 -2.66 -25.33
CA LEU A 750 3.45 -3.15 -26.14
C LEU A 750 3.96 -2.03 -27.03
N GLN A 751 5.26 -2.02 -27.29
CA GLN A 751 5.85 -1.06 -28.24
C GLN A 751 6.85 -1.77 -29.13
N GLN A 752 6.75 -1.56 -30.45
CA GLN A 752 7.67 -2.11 -31.43
C GLN A 752 8.75 -1.09 -31.79
N PHE A 753 9.95 -1.59 -31.96
CA PHE A 753 11.11 -0.81 -32.38
C PHE A 753 11.82 -1.47 -33.55
N ASN A 754 12.49 -0.69 -34.37
CA ASN A 754 13.51 -1.23 -35.26
C ASN A 754 14.79 -1.50 -34.46
N GLN A 755 15.76 -2.16 -35.06
CA GLN A 755 17.05 -2.50 -34.42
C GLN A 755 17.84 -1.26 -33.96
N GLN A 756 17.59 -0.08 -34.52
CA GLN A 756 18.23 1.19 -34.18
C GLN A 756 17.49 1.93 -33.03
N GLY A 757 16.39 1.36 -32.49
CA GLY A 757 15.62 1.94 -31.41
C GLY A 757 14.58 2.98 -31.82
N LYS A 758 14.23 3.09 -33.11
CA LYS A 758 13.12 3.93 -33.54
C LYS A 758 11.80 3.19 -33.31
N SER A 759 10.86 3.82 -32.61
CA SER A 759 9.52 3.28 -32.41
C SER A 759 8.73 3.22 -33.72
N LEU A 760 8.13 2.06 -34.00
CA LEU A 760 7.35 1.74 -35.19
C LEU A 760 5.84 1.72 -34.89
N GLY A 761 5.45 1.41 -33.64
CA GLY A 761 4.06 1.35 -33.23
C GLY A 761 3.88 1.08 -31.76
N VAL A 762 2.66 1.38 -31.28
CA VAL A 762 2.24 1.16 -29.89
C VAL A 762 0.89 0.45 -29.90
N TRP A 763 0.74 -0.62 -29.10
CA TRP A 763 -0.46 -1.45 -29.00
C TRP A 763 -0.86 -1.70 -27.56
N GLY A 764 -2.15 -1.78 -27.32
CA GLY A 764 -2.74 -2.08 -26.03
C GLY A 764 -2.77 -0.90 -25.07
N SER A 765 -3.58 -1.01 -24.07
CA SER A 765 -3.78 -0.02 -23.03
C SER A 765 -4.13 -0.70 -21.71
N ALA A 766 -4.14 0.06 -20.62
CA ALA A 766 -4.52 -0.44 -19.32
C ALA A 766 -6.00 -0.84 -19.26
N GLY A 767 -6.32 -2.06 -18.84
CA GLY A 767 -7.69 -2.53 -18.70
C GLY A 767 -7.84 -4.04 -18.58
N PHE A 768 -9.12 -4.51 -18.71
CA PHE A 768 -9.52 -5.92 -18.65
C PHE A 768 -10.09 -6.43 -19.98
N ALA A 769 -10.42 -5.54 -20.90
CA ALA A 769 -10.98 -5.95 -22.18
C ALA A 769 -9.96 -6.71 -23.03
N HIS A 770 -10.39 -7.25 -24.16
CA HIS A 770 -9.51 -7.90 -25.12
C HIS A 770 -8.56 -6.85 -25.74
N GLY A 771 -7.26 -7.15 -25.76
CA GLY A 771 -6.23 -6.22 -26.20
C GLY A 771 -5.84 -5.16 -25.17
N GLU A 772 -6.47 -5.15 -23.97
CA GLU A 772 -6.05 -4.38 -22.82
C GLU A 772 -5.26 -5.25 -21.86
N TYR A 773 -4.35 -4.63 -21.10
CA TYR A 773 -3.44 -5.33 -20.19
C TYR A 773 -3.45 -4.74 -18.79
N LYS A 774 -3.14 -5.59 -17.80
CA LYS A 774 -2.84 -5.18 -16.45
C LYS A 774 -1.46 -5.69 -16.05
N THR A 775 -0.51 -4.79 -15.88
CA THR A 775 0.87 -5.13 -15.51
C THR A 775 1.42 -6.31 -16.31
N PRO A 776 1.44 -6.25 -17.67
CA PRO A 776 1.91 -7.33 -18.50
C PRO A 776 3.37 -7.60 -18.21
N TRP A 777 3.73 -8.87 -18.00
CA TRP A 777 5.10 -9.24 -17.64
C TRP A 777 5.98 -9.46 -18.87
N GLY A 778 5.44 -10.06 -19.90
CA GLY A 778 6.20 -10.39 -21.08
C GLY A 778 5.37 -10.68 -22.32
N ALA A 779 6.07 -10.93 -23.42
CA ALA A 779 5.53 -11.45 -24.65
C ALA A 779 6.38 -12.64 -25.09
N VAL A 780 5.77 -13.55 -25.85
CA VAL A 780 6.41 -14.76 -26.40
C VAL A 780 6.13 -14.82 -27.88
N LEU A 781 7.16 -15.09 -28.68
CA LEU A 781 7.02 -15.31 -30.12
C LEU A 781 6.45 -16.71 -30.35
N MET A 782 5.27 -16.78 -30.95
CA MET A 782 4.63 -18.02 -31.35
C MET A 782 4.86 -18.28 -32.84
N GLN A 783 4.58 -19.47 -33.34
CA GLN A 783 4.72 -19.82 -34.74
C GLN A 783 3.90 -18.87 -35.65
N ASP A 784 2.68 -18.50 -35.26
CA ASP A 784 1.72 -17.74 -36.02
C ASP A 784 1.42 -16.35 -35.47
N GLY A 785 2.24 -15.81 -34.56
CA GLY A 785 1.97 -14.52 -33.92
C GLY A 785 2.67 -14.30 -32.58
N VAL A 786 2.07 -13.49 -31.72
CA VAL A 786 2.63 -13.12 -30.41
C VAL A 786 1.64 -13.44 -29.29
N LEU A 787 2.13 -14.07 -28.24
CA LEU A 787 1.40 -14.32 -26.99
C LEU A 787 1.86 -13.30 -25.94
N VAL A 788 0.92 -12.58 -25.34
CA VAL A 788 1.20 -11.61 -24.28
C VAL A 788 0.80 -12.17 -22.92
N ILE A 789 1.70 -12.10 -21.94
CA ILE A 789 1.47 -12.51 -20.57
C ILE A 789 0.80 -11.35 -19.83
N ASP A 790 -0.52 -11.37 -19.76
CA ASP A 790 -1.36 -10.35 -19.09
C ASP A 790 -1.50 -10.69 -17.59
N THR A 791 -0.40 -10.51 -16.89
CA THR A 791 -0.12 -11.00 -15.54
C THR A 791 -1.15 -10.60 -14.52
N GLY A 792 -1.49 -9.31 -14.46
CA GLY A 792 -2.44 -8.79 -13.48
C GLY A 792 -3.89 -9.16 -13.77
N ASN A 793 -4.18 -9.69 -14.98
CA ASN A 793 -5.48 -10.25 -15.36
C ASN A 793 -5.49 -11.78 -15.31
N ASN A 794 -4.39 -12.42 -14.91
CA ASN A 794 -4.26 -13.88 -14.80
C ASN A 794 -4.60 -14.62 -16.07
N ARG A 795 -4.20 -14.12 -17.24
CA ARG A 795 -4.47 -14.69 -18.54
C ARG A 795 -3.31 -14.47 -19.50
N LEU A 796 -3.33 -15.21 -20.60
CA LEU A 796 -2.47 -14.98 -21.74
C LEU A 796 -3.35 -14.58 -22.94
N GLN A 797 -2.88 -13.65 -23.77
CA GLN A 797 -3.60 -13.17 -24.94
C GLN A 797 -2.78 -13.46 -26.19
N LEU A 798 -3.30 -14.32 -27.09
CA LEU A 798 -2.65 -14.67 -28.35
C LEU A 798 -3.15 -13.79 -29.50
N PHE A 799 -2.26 -13.18 -30.26
CA PHE A 799 -2.51 -12.34 -31.40
C PHE A 799 -1.92 -12.99 -32.67
N LYS A 800 -2.72 -13.77 -33.40
CA LYS A 800 -2.29 -14.38 -34.65
C LYS A 800 -2.16 -13.34 -35.76
N GLY A 801 -1.17 -13.52 -36.63
CA GLY A 801 -0.90 -12.57 -37.73
C GLY A 801 -0.39 -11.21 -37.30
N PHE A 802 -0.01 -11.09 -36.04
CA PHE A 802 0.62 -9.87 -35.54
C PHE A 802 2.05 -9.83 -36.04
N MET A 803 2.27 -8.93 -37.04
CA MET A 803 3.58 -8.64 -37.65
C MET A 803 4.30 -9.88 -38.22
N MET A 804 3.58 -10.64 -39.03
CA MET A 804 4.18 -11.62 -39.93
C MET A 804 4.89 -10.94 -41.08
#